data_d3149c93181e09c7d557130100544179
#
_entry.id   d3149c93181e09c7d557130100544179
#
_cell.length_a   1.000
_cell.length_b   1.000
_cell.length_c   1.000
_cell.angle_alpha   90.00
_cell.angle_beta   90.00
_cell.angle_gamma   90.00
#
_symmetry.space_group_name_H-M   'P 1'
#
loop_
_entity.id
_entity.type
_entity.pdbx_description
1 polymer ?
#
loop_
_entity_poly.entity_id
_entity_poly.type
_entity_poly.pdbx_seq_one_letter_code
_entity_poly.pdbx_strand_id
1 'polypeptide(L)'
;QMVLATDWNDIFRDHPPRAEISNRRKLDDYKTLFAPEFGVKDGGLALPKGIIAGISIEGFLRVVAEPATGITDFDKLPVPYRAVATDIETGEAVVLSHGSVAEAMRASMAVPGAISPVSEDGRLLVDGMIANNLPIDQARKLCGDVVIAVNIGTPPLKRDEINSVLAVVSQMMAFLGKQTVDEQIKSLGPNDVLIVPDLGDISVAKYDRAKDAIRIGEEATRKMAASLARYSVPPEQYAALRAKQVKSPVALAPVDEIRFEGLERTNAEVLRGLVQTQPGEPLDEEKVGADVRRVYGRGDFESVDVQVVGAAGGPRAMVITPHEKDWGPDYLRFGLGLESDFQSDNAFNLLVQYRKTWLNRLGGEWLTEGQVGQDTHLFSEFYQPLNERGVWFGSLYGQVGETTRPVFSGDDKIAEYLIQSARVGVDLGANLGTLGAVRVGPQWTHVHADVDTGSPVLPTVSQNTAGVHVAFNLDALDHAWYAQSGYNVIATYYGATKDLGSALNYQRFEARAQYAMSWGPHTVNLVASGGTDFGSNMPAYETFALGGPLRLSGFRLNQFSGRDYVFGRLMYYDRILPLPPILGAGVFAGASAEVGNIRNRADGLPSPGTLYSGSLFIGANSVAGPAYLGVGFGTGGAFSAYLLLGAP
;
A
#
# COMPACT_ATOMS: atom_id res chain seq x y z
N GLN A 1 -9.29 -0.58 27.05
CA GLN A 1 -10.09 -1.42 26.14
C GLN A 1 -9.78 -1.10 24.67
N MET A 2 -9.70 0.17 24.26
CA MET A 2 -9.37 0.59 22.89
C MET A 2 -8.08 -0.07 22.38
N VAL A 3 -6.95 0.04 23.09
CA VAL A 3 -5.65 -0.56 22.71
C VAL A 3 -5.73 -2.06 22.44
N LEU A 4 -6.57 -2.80 23.19
CA LEU A 4 -6.76 -4.24 23.03
C LEU A 4 -7.71 -4.62 21.89
N ALA A 5 -8.52 -3.69 21.41
CA ALA A 5 -9.45 -3.87 20.31
C ALA A 5 -8.87 -3.42 18.94
N THR A 6 -7.74 -2.71 18.97
CA THR A 6 -7.10 -2.13 17.79
C THR A 6 -6.31 -3.19 17.03
N ASP A 7 -6.52 -3.28 15.72
CA ASP A 7 -5.61 -4.00 14.83
C ASP A 7 -4.38 -3.13 14.54
N TRP A 8 -3.32 -3.41 15.30
CA TRP A 8 -2.06 -2.68 15.18
C TRP A 8 -1.36 -2.88 13.85
N ASN A 9 -1.62 -3.98 13.16
CA ASN A 9 -1.07 -4.19 11.82
C ASN A 9 -1.66 -3.19 10.83
N ASP A 10 -2.95 -2.86 10.96
CA ASP A 10 -3.58 -1.84 10.12
C ASP A 10 -3.11 -0.43 10.47
N ILE A 11 -2.89 -0.14 11.78
CA ILE A 11 -2.39 1.16 12.23
C ILE A 11 -0.98 1.45 11.73
N PHE A 12 -0.09 0.44 11.70
CA PHE A 12 1.28 0.59 11.17
C PHE A 12 1.40 0.29 9.68
N ARG A 13 0.30 -0.08 9.02
CA ARG A 13 0.24 -0.15 7.58
C ARG A 13 0.08 1.26 7.03
N ASP A 14 1.10 1.73 6.35
CA ASP A 14 1.20 3.12 5.91
C ASP A 14 0.44 3.46 4.62
N HIS A 15 -0.39 2.54 4.19
CA HIS A 15 -1.21 2.72 3.01
C HIS A 15 -2.69 2.80 3.42
N PRO A 16 -3.43 3.78 2.89
CA PRO A 16 -4.88 3.79 3.04
C PRO A 16 -5.46 2.45 2.58
N PRO A 17 -6.62 2.05 3.13
CA PRO A 17 -7.35 0.93 2.55
C PRO A 17 -7.39 1.07 1.03
N ARG A 18 -7.13 -0.01 0.31
CA ARG A 18 -7.02 0.02 -1.15
C ARG A 18 -8.28 0.61 -1.82
N ALA A 19 -9.44 0.49 -1.18
CA ALA A 19 -10.68 1.14 -1.60
C ALA A 19 -10.59 2.68 -1.68
N GLU A 20 -9.69 3.30 -0.93
CA GLU A 20 -9.50 4.76 -0.87
C GLU A 20 -8.34 5.26 -1.76
N ILE A 21 -7.55 4.36 -2.32
CA ILE A 21 -6.47 4.68 -3.26
C ILE A 21 -7.03 4.90 -4.66
N SER A 22 -6.52 5.89 -5.38
CA SER A 22 -6.93 6.15 -6.75
C SER A 22 -6.68 4.95 -7.67
N ASN A 23 -7.59 4.68 -8.60
CA ASN A 23 -7.45 3.54 -9.52
C ASN A 23 -6.11 3.53 -10.26
N ARG A 24 -5.57 4.67 -10.67
CA ARG A 24 -4.25 4.75 -11.34
C ARG A 24 -3.12 4.24 -10.46
N ARG A 25 -3.15 4.52 -9.15
CA ARG A 25 -2.13 4.03 -8.20
C ARG A 25 -2.29 2.54 -7.91
N LYS A 26 -3.54 2.03 -7.88
CA LYS A 26 -3.79 0.58 -7.76
C LYS A 26 -3.21 -0.24 -8.90
N LEU A 27 -3.21 0.31 -10.14
CA LEU A 27 -2.62 -0.36 -11.29
C LEU A 27 -1.10 -0.54 -11.16
N ASP A 28 -0.44 0.34 -10.43
CA ASP A 28 1.00 0.23 -10.18
C ASP A 28 1.35 -0.99 -9.30
N ASP A 29 0.46 -1.37 -8.38
CA ASP A 29 0.69 -2.53 -7.49
C ASP A 29 0.85 -3.84 -8.26
N TYR A 30 0.33 -3.92 -9.49
CA TYR A 30 0.47 -5.09 -10.36
C TYR A 30 1.74 -5.09 -11.21
N LYS A 31 2.51 -4.01 -11.19
CA LYS A 31 3.70 -3.83 -12.04
C LYS A 31 5.00 -3.77 -11.25
N THR A 32 4.98 -3.16 -10.07
CA THR A 32 6.19 -2.84 -9.30
C THR A 32 6.27 -3.64 -8.02
N LEU A 33 7.42 -4.26 -7.79
CA LEU A 33 7.66 -5.09 -6.61
C LEU A 33 8.26 -4.32 -5.43
N PHE A 34 9.06 -3.28 -5.70
CA PHE A 34 9.72 -2.53 -4.64
C PHE A 34 8.81 -1.42 -4.11
N ALA A 35 8.62 -1.43 -2.80
CA ALA A 35 7.73 -0.52 -2.13
C ALA A 35 8.16 0.96 -2.15
N PRO A 36 9.44 1.37 -1.97
CA PRO A 36 9.74 2.79 -1.96
C PRO A 36 9.65 3.38 -3.38
N GLU A 37 8.90 4.46 -3.49
CA GLU A 37 8.90 5.35 -4.63
C GLU A 37 10.04 6.35 -4.42
N PHE A 38 10.96 6.43 -5.38
CA PHE A 38 12.07 7.37 -5.36
C PHE A 38 11.67 8.66 -6.06
N GLY A 39 12.11 9.79 -5.53
CA GLY A 39 12.02 11.07 -6.22
C GLY A 39 13.24 11.31 -7.10
N VAL A 40 13.08 12.15 -8.11
CA VAL A 40 14.19 12.67 -8.91
C VAL A 40 14.28 14.16 -8.68
N LYS A 41 15.30 14.60 -7.95
CA LYS A 41 15.50 16.01 -7.61
C LYS A 41 16.97 16.38 -7.77
N ASP A 42 17.23 17.53 -8.40
CA ASP A 42 18.58 18.09 -8.60
C ASP A 42 19.57 17.11 -9.26
N GLY A 43 19.06 16.22 -10.13
CA GLY A 43 19.85 15.20 -10.82
C GLY A 43 20.24 13.99 -9.96
N GLY A 44 19.71 13.88 -8.74
CA GLY A 44 19.91 12.74 -7.83
C GLY A 44 18.60 12.01 -7.49
N LEU A 45 18.74 10.83 -6.87
CA LEU A 45 17.61 10.10 -6.30
C LEU A 45 17.36 10.59 -4.87
N ALA A 46 16.13 10.97 -4.60
CA ALA A 46 15.65 11.34 -3.26
C ALA A 46 14.78 10.23 -2.68
N LEU A 47 14.95 9.97 -1.39
CA LEU A 47 14.21 8.96 -0.64
C LEU A 47 13.23 9.61 0.33
N PRO A 48 12.12 8.93 0.67
CA PRO A 48 11.29 9.31 1.80
C PRO A 48 12.10 9.39 3.10
N LYS A 49 11.74 10.33 3.98
CA LYS A 49 12.43 10.55 5.28
C LYS A 49 12.16 9.43 6.30
N GLY A 50 11.15 8.58 6.06
CA GLY A 50 10.79 7.44 6.88
C GLY A 50 10.19 6.31 6.04
N ILE A 51 10.22 5.09 6.56
CA ILE A 51 9.61 3.94 5.88
C ILE A 51 8.09 3.98 5.98
N ILE A 52 7.58 4.51 7.10
CA ILE A 52 6.15 4.69 7.40
C ILE A 52 5.86 6.19 7.46
N ALA A 53 4.94 6.72 6.62
CA ALA A 53 4.50 8.11 6.69
C ALA A 53 3.70 8.41 7.96
N GLY A 54 2.99 7.41 8.49
CA GLY A 54 2.28 7.48 9.77
C GLY A 54 0.85 8.01 9.69
N ILE A 55 0.23 7.99 8.50
CA ILE A 55 -1.14 8.49 8.29
C ILE A 55 -2.18 7.71 9.11
N SER A 56 -2.09 6.37 9.11
CA SER A 56 -3.00 5.54 9.89
C SER A 56 -2.80 5.71 11.39
N ILE A 57 -1.54 5.91 11.82
CA ILE A 57 -1.18 6.23 13.20
C ILE A 57 -1.84 7.55 13.60
N GLU A 58 -1.71 8.59 12.79
CA GLU A 58 -2.29 9.89 13.05
C GLU A 58 -3.81 9.83 13.13
N GLY A 59 -4.48 9.15 12.19
CA GLY A 59 -5.91 8.89 12.25
C GLY A 59 -6.34 8.22 13.56
N PHE A 60 -5.61 7.19 14.02
CA PHE A 60 -5.84 6.54 15.30
C PHE A 60 -5.64 7.49 16.49
N LEU A 61 -4.57 8.29 16.49
CA LEU A 61 -4.30 9.24 17.56
C LEU A 61 -5.37 10.34 17.64
N ARG A 62 -5.94 10.75 16.51
CA ARG A 62 -7.09 11.70 16.47
C ARG A 62 -8.31 11.12 17.16
N VAL A 63 -8.64 9.85 16.88
CA VAL A 63 -9.75 9.16 17.57
C VAL A 63 -9.47 9.06 19.09
N VAL A 64 -8.23 8.74 19.48
CA VAL A 64 -7.84 8.69 20.92
C VAL A 64 -7.92 10.06 21.58
N ALA A 65 -7.52 11.11 20.86
CA ALA A 65 -7.50 12.49 21.36
C ALA A 65 -8.82 13.25 21.14
N GLU A 66 -9.87 12.60 20.58
CA GLU A 66 -11.18 13.24 20.33
C GLU A 66 -11.72 14.06 21.52
N PRO A 67 -11.66 13.59 22.79
CA PRO A 67 -12.13 14.38 23.92
C PRO A 67 -11.37 15.68 24.16
N ALA A 68 -10.19 15.84 23.55
CA ALA A 68 -9.35 17.03 23.62
C ALA A 68 -9.54 17.96 22.42
N THR A 69 -10.37 17.58 21.44
CA THR A 69 -10.61 18.37 20.23
C THR A 69 -11.07 19.80 20.57
N GLY A 70 -10.41 20.79 19.97
CA GLY A 70 -10.68 22.22 20.23
C GLY A 70 -10.02 22.79 21.48
N ILE A 71 -9.26 22.00 22.23
CA ILE A 71 -8.43 22.49 23.33
C ILE A 71 -6.98 22.59 22.82
N THR A 72 -6.56 23.80 22.46
CA THR A 72 -5.22 24.04 21.92
C THR A 72 -4.15 24.32 22.97
N ASP A 73 -4.53 24.63 24.19
CA ASP A 73 -3.65 24.84 25.35
C ASP A 73 -3.73 23.61 26.25
N PHE A 74 -2.65 22.82 26.32
CA PHE A 74 -2.66 21.55 27.04
C PHE A 74 -2.73 21.70 28.57
N ASP A 75 -2.55 22.91 29.10
CA ASP A 75 -2.80 23.19 30.52
C ASP A 75 -4.30 23.25 30.83
N LYS A 76 -5.14 23.48 29.83
CA LYS A 76 -6.60 23.51 29.95
C LYS A 76 -7.27 22.14 29.78
N LEU A 77 -6.49 21.11 29.49
CA LEU A 77 -7.00 19.74 29.46
C LEU A 77 -7.45 19.33 30.88
N PRO A 78 -8.39 18.38 31.00
CA PRO A 78 -8.83 17.85 32.32
C PRO A 78 -7.68 17.31 33.18
N VAL A 79 -6.62 16.83 32.53
CA VAL A 79 -5.31 16.54 33.10
C VAL A 79 -4.29 17.28 32.24
N PRO A 80 -3.50 18.23 32.78
CA PRO A 80 -2.46 18.90 32.03
C PRO A 80 -1.51 17.90 31.36
N TYR A 81 -1.14 18.16 30.12
CA TYR A 81 -0.39 17.22 29.30
C TYR A 81 0.85 17.88 28.66
N ARG A 82 1.90 17.09 28.51
CA ARG A 82 3.07 17.43 27.69
C ARG A 82 3.47 16.21 26.87
N ALA A 83 3.78 16.41 25.61
CA ALA A 83 4.53 15.46 24.81
C ALA A 83 5.96 16.00 24.65
N VAL A 84 6.93 15.09 24.55
CA VAL A 84 8.33 15.47 24.30
C VAL A 84 8.76 14.87 22.98
N ALA A 85 9.28 15.70 22.10
CA ALA A 85 9.89 15.32 20.84
C ALA A 85 11.37 15.76 20.83
N THR A 86 12.11 15.35 19.83
CA THR A 86 13.48 15.78 19.57
C THR A 86 13.53 16.55 18.26
N ASP A 87 14.07 17.74 18.25
CA ASP A 87 14.42 18.45 17.03
C ASP A 87 15.63 17.74 16.40
N ILE A 88 15.45 17.16 15.21
CA ILE A 88 16.51 16.34 14.60
C ILE A 88 17.69 17.18 14.07
N GLU A 89 17.49 18.49 13.86
CA GLU A 89 18.58 19.38 13.42
C GLU A 89 19.52 19.73 14.56
N THR A 90 18.98 19.94 15.78
CA THR A 90 19.74 20.40 16.93
C THR A 90 20.03 19.31 17.96
N GLY A 91 19.22 18.24 17.97
CA GLY A 91 19.24 17.19 19.00
C GLY A 91 18.58 17.63 20.31
N GLU A 92 17.98 18.81 20.38
CA GLU A 92 17.36 19.34 21.60
C GLU A 92 15.96 18.78 21.82
N ALA A 93 15.58 18.65 23.10
CA ALA A 93 14.22 18.26 23.48
C ALA A 93 13.23 19.42 23.22
N VAL A 94 12.18 19.15 22.49
CA VAL A 94 11.05 20.06 22.26
C VAL A 94 9.85 19.59 23.08
N VAL A 95 9.39 20.47 23.98
CA VAL A 95 8.24 20.19 24.85
C VAL A 95 6.98 20.77 24.23
N LEU A 96 6.11 19.89 23.74
CA LEU A 96 4.86 20.25 23.10
C LEU A 96 3.77 20.47 24.16
N SER A 97 3.24 21.68 24.22
CA SER A 97 2.28 22.15 25.24
C SER A 97 1.04 22.82 24.63
N HIS A 98 1.01 22.99 23.33
CA HIS A 98 -0.09 23.63 22.59
C HIS A 98 -0.27 22.94 21.23
N GLY A 99 -1.34 23.33 20.52
CA GLY A 99 -1.69 22.79 19.21
C GLY A 99 -2.64 21.61 19.30
N SER A 100 -2.44 20.62 18.45
CA SER A 100 -3.20 19.38 18.44
C SER A 100 -2.55 18.34 19.34
N VAL A 101 -3.33 17.75 20.26
CA VAL A 101 -2.85 16.65 21.12
C VAL A 101 -2.42 15.45 20.27
N ALA A 102 -3.17 15.14 19.19
CA ALA A 102 -2.86 14.04 18.29
C ALA A 102 -1.52 14.25 17.56
N GLU A 103 -1.27 15.47 17.05
CA GLU A 103 -0.01 15.83 16.38
C GLU A 103 1.16 15.80 17.36
N ALA A 104 0.98 16.32 18.58
CA ALA A 104 2.00 16.24 19.63
C ALA A 104 2.36 14.79 20.00
N MET A 105 1.35 13.90 20.10
CA MET A 105 1.58 12.47 20.28
C MET A 105 2.29 11.85 19.09
N ARG A 106 1.91 12.24 17.86
CA ARG A 106 2.50 11.76 16.62
C ARG A 106 3.98 12.15 16.50
N ALA A 107 4.33 13.41 16.85
CA ALA A 107 5.70 13.87 16.88
C ALA A 107 6.55 13.10 17.92
N SER A 108 5.98 12.92 19.13
CA SER A 108 6.66 12.23 20.23
C SER A 108 6.92 10.74 20.00
N MET A 109 6.27 10.12 19.01
CA MET A 109 6.44 8.71 18.66
C MET A 109 7.05 8.50 17.25
N ALA A 110 7.57 9.54 16.62
CA ALA A 110 8.18 9.48 15.30
C ALA A 110 9.58 8.87 15.35
N VAL A 111 9.66 7.54 15.52
CA VAL A 111 10.94 6.81 15.63
C VAL A 111 11.79 7.02 14.37
N PRO A 112 13.01 7.60 14.48
CA PRO A 112 13.85 7.91 13.32
C PRO A 112 14.13 6.71 12.42
N GLY A 113 13.97 6.91 11.11
CA GLY A 113 14.16 5.88 10.09
C GLY A 113 12.98 4.90 9.96
N ALA A 114 12.15 4.75 10.99
CA ALA A 114 10.95 3.92 10.93
C ALA A 114 9.72 4.75 10.54
N ILE A 115 9.47 5.84 11.24
CA ILE A 115 8.29 6.70 11.04
C ILE A 115 8.76 8.09 10.60
N SER A 116 8.10 8.66 9.60
CA SER A 116 8.45 9.99 9.09
C SER A 116 8.40 11.06 10.18
N PRO A 117 9.39 11.97 10.23
CA PRO A 117 9.38 13.13 11.12
C PRO A 117 8.15 14.01 10.93
N VAL A 118 7.78 14.76 11.96
CA VAL A 118 6.70 15.74 11.92
C VAL A 118 7.29 17.15 11.79
N SER A 119 6.77 17.93 10.84
CA SER A 119 7.15 19.34 10.70
C SER A 119 6.21 20.19 11.55
N GLU A 120 6.73 20.89 12.56
CA GLU A 120 5.96 21.77 13.43
C GLU A 120 6.78 23.05 13.74
N ASP A 121 6.18 24.21 13.55
CA ASP A 121 6.80 25.53 13.79
C ASP A 121 8.20 25.71 13.14
N GLY A 122 8.37 25.18 11.91
CA GLY A 122 9.63 25.24 11.17
C GLY A 122 10.73 24.30 11.67
N ARG A 123 10.41 23.40 12.60
CA ARG A 123 11.30 22.34 13.12
C ARG A 123 10.93 21.01 12.54
N LEU A 124 11.88 20.11 12.47
CA LEU A 124 11.66 18.72 12.07
C LEU A 124 11.78 17.81 13.30
N LEU A 125 10.62 17.34 13.79
CA LEU A 125 10.50 16.64 15.05
C LEU A 125 10.49 15.12 14.87
N VAL A 126 11.24 14.44 15.72
CA VAL A 126 11.28 12.98 15.85
C VAL A 126 11.03 12.57 17.30
N ASP A 127 10.95 11.25 17.56
CA ASP A 127 10.70 10.68 18.88
C ASP A 127 11.58 11.31 19.97
N GLY A 128 10.95 11.66 21.08
CA GLY A 128 11.60 12.26 22.24
C GLY A 128 12.59 11.35 22.95
N MET A 129 12.62 10.05 22.63
CA MET A 129 13.52 9.08 23.23
C MET A 129 15.02 9.47 23.11
N ILE A 130 15.39 10.22 22.08
CA ILE A 130 16.77 10.64 21.85
C ILE A 130 17.18 11.71 22.86
N ALA A 131 16.35 12.74 23.04
CA ALA A 131 16.68 13.90 23.86
C ALA A 131 16.22 13.75 25.32
N ASN A 132 15.03 13.21 25.58
CA ASN A 132 14.50 13.02 26.95
C ASN A 132 13.39 11.93 27.01
N ASN A 133 13.80 10.66 27.13
CA ASN A 133 12.88 9.52 27.12
C ASN A 133 12.08 9.32 28.41
N LEU A 134 12.49 9.96 29.53
CA LEU A 134 11.78 9.90 30.81
C LEU A 134 11.72 11.32 31.42
N PRO A 135 10.79 12.19 30.96
CA PRO A 135 10.83 13.62 31.22
C PRO A 135 10.33 14.00 32.62
N ILE A 136 11.05 13.56 33.67
CA ILE A 136 10.76 13.84 35.08
C ILE A 136 10.82 15.34 35.36
N ASP A 137 11.79 16.04 34.76
CA ASP A 137 11.95 17.49 34.85
C ASP A 137 10.72 18.24 34.33
N GLN A 138 10.09 17.77 33.24
CA GLN A 138 8.88 18.38 32.70
C GLN A 138 7.66 18.10 33.57
N ALA A 139 7.51 16.89 34.06
CA ALA A 139 6.45 16.53 35.01
C ALA A 139 6.52 17.41 36.27
N ARG A 140 7.74 17.71 36.76
CA ARG A 140 7.96 18.57 37.91
C ARG A 140 7.59 20.03 37.65
N LYS A 141 7.86 20.55 36.44
CA LYS A 141 7.45 21.90 36.03
C LYS A 141 5.93 22.05 35.92
N LEU A 142 5.20 20.98 35.64
CA LEU A 142 3.75 21.03 35.50
C LEU A 142 2.99 21.31 36.79
N CYS A 143 3.45 20.87 37.94
CA CYS A 143 2.95 21.16 39.29
C CYS A 143 3.35 20.06 40.32
N GLY A 144 4.42 19.34 40.05
CA GLY A 144 4.69 18.10 40.74
C GLY A 144 5.47 18.28 42.03
N ASP A 145 4.79 18.43 43.16
CA ASP A 145 5.40 18.18 44.46
C ASP A 145 5.87 16.72 44.60
N VAL A 146 5.23 15.82 43.84
CA VAL A 146 5.52 14.38 43.76
C VAL A 146 5.47 13.91 42.32
N VAL A 147 6.49 13.18 41.90
CA VAL A 147 6.53 12.56 40.56
C VAL A 147 6.41 11.04 40.69
N ILE A 148 5.49 10.45 39.95
CA ILE A 148 5.41 9.00 39.74
C ILE A 148 5.97 8.73 38.34
N ALA A 149 7.22 8.24 38.29
CA ALA A 149 7.91 7.93 37.05
C ALA A 149 7.74 6.44 36.71
N VAL A 150 7.39 6.14 35.46
CA VAL A 150 7.31 4.77 34.95
C VAL A 150 8.36 4.60 33.86
N ASN A 151 9.41 3.86 34.16
CA ASN A 151 10.48 3.59 33.20
C ASN A 151 10.20 2.27 32.47
N ILE A 152 9.82 2.38 31.20
CA ILE A 152 9.57 1.26 30.30
C ILE A 152 10.70 1.10 29.25
N GLY A 153 11.85 1.74 29.49
CA GLY A 153 12.97 1.71 28.55
C GLY A 153 13.40 0.29 28.21
N THR A 154 13.59 0.04 26.94
CA THR A 154 14.08 -1.25 26.44
C THR A 154 15.57 -1.38 26.77
N PRO A 155 16.02 -2.47 27.39
CA PRO A 155 17.45 -2.70 27.60
C PRO A 155 18.17 -2.81 26.24
N PRO A 156 19.47 -2.45 26.19
CA PRO A 156 20.28 -2.63 24.99
C PRO A 156 20.24 -4.06 24.50
N LEU A 157 20.20 -4.23 23.16
CA LEU A 157 20.21 -5.54 22.51
C LEU A 157 21.47 -6.32 22.86
N LYS A 158 21.33 -7.63 22.99
CA LYS A 158 22.48 -8.54 23.14
C LYS A 158 23.20 -8.72 21.79
N ARG A 159 24.44 -9.21 21.85
CA ARG A 159 25.30 -9.36 20.66
C ARG A 159 24.66 -10.22 19.55
N ASP A 160 23.95 -11.26 19.92
CA ASP A 160 23.26 -12.19 19.03
C ASP A 160 21.99 -11.60 18.39
N GLU A 161 21.45 -10.55 19.02
CA GLU A 161 20.29 -9.81 18.51
C GLU A 161 20.68 -8.69 17.53
N ILE A 162 21.96 -8.27 17.50
CA ILE A 162 22.49 -7.22 16.60
C ILE A 162 22.91 -7.86 15.28
N ASN A 163 21.94 -8.22 14.44
CA ASN A 163 22.15 -8.97 13.21
C ASN A 163 21.69 -8.23 11.92
N SER A 164 21.32 -6.96 12.03
CA SER A 164 20.84 -6.15 10.92
C SER A 164 21.18 -4.67 11.11
N VAL A 165 21.16 -3.89 10.01
CA VAL A 165 21.35 -2.43 10.06
C VAL A 165 20.33 -1.78 11.00
N LEU A 166 19.06 -2.23 10.96
CA LEU A 166 18.00 -1.72 11.82
C LEU A 166 18.30 -2.01 13.31
N ALA A 167 18.81 -3.20 13.63
CA ALA A 167 19.22 -3.54 14.99
C ALA A 167 20.38 -2.65 15.48
N VAL A 168 21.35 -2.34 14.61
CA VAL A 168 22.46 -1.41 14.94
C VAL A 168 21.90 -0.01 15.22
N VAL A 169 21.01 0.51 14.38
CA VAL A 169 20.38 1.83 14.58
C VAL A 169 19.57 1.84 15.89
N SER A 170 18.77 0.81 16.15
CA SER A 170 18.01 0.67 17.40
C SER A 170 18.92 0.64 18.63
N GLN A 171 20.05 -0.05 18.55
CA GLN A 171 21.05 -0.10 19.62
C GLN A 171 21.67 1.29 19.89
N MET A 172 21.99 2.03 18.85
CA MET A 172 22.52 3.41 18.99
C MET A 172 21.50 4.34 19.66
N MET A 173 20.22 4.26 19.24
CA MET A 173 19.14 5.02 19.88
C MET A 173 18.93 4.64 21.34
N ALA A 174 19.00 3.33 21.67
CA ALA A 174 18.90 2.86 23.04
C ALA A 174 20.03 3.42 23.94
N PHE A 175 21.25 3.54 23.41
CA PHE A 175 22.35 4.15 24.17
C PHE A 175 22.15 5.65 24.39
N LEU A 176 21.68 6.40 23.38
CA LEU A 176 21.39 7.82 23.52
C LEU A 176 20.30 8.06 24.58
N GLY A 177 19.19 7.33 24.49
CA GLY A 177 18.09 7.43 25.44
C GLY A 177 18.47 7.01 26.87
N LYS A 178 19.36 6.03 27.03
CA LYS A 178 19.77 5.52 28.33
C LYS A 178 20.46 6.59 29.18
N GLN A 179 21.36 7.38 28.60
CA GLN A 179 22.09 8.42 29.34
C GLN A 179 21.13 9.44 29.93
N THR A 180 20.17 9.92 29.14
CA THR A 180 19.18 10.92 29.60
C THR A 180 18.25 10.32 30.66
N VAL A 181 17.81 9.06 30.51
CA VAL A 181 17.00 8.36 31.50
C VAL A 181 17.73 8.24 32.85
N ASP A 182 19.02 7.83 32.84
CA ASP A 182 19.81 7.69 34.05
C ASP A 182 19.98 9.03 34.81
N GLU A 183 20.10 10.16 34.09
CA GLU A 183 20.16 11.51 34.68
C GLU A 183 18.81 11.92 35.27
N GLN A 184 17.72 11.67 34.58
CA GLN A 184 16.37 11.96 35.05
C GLN A 184 16.03 11.15 36.31
N ILE A 185 16.38 9.86 36.35
CA ILE A 185 16.17 9.02 37.55
C ILE A 185 16.94 9.55 38.76
N LYS A 186 18.18 10.05 38.58
CA LYS A 186 18.97 10.67 39.67
C LYS A 186 18.32 11.95 40.22
N SER A 187 17.43 12.60 39.49
CA SER A 187 16.70 13.79 39.91
C SER A 187 15.51 13.51 40.83
N LEU A 188 15.14 12.23 41.01
CA LEU A 188 14.04 11.83 41.88
C LEU A 188 14.39 12.08 43.36
N GLY A 189 13.46 12.69 44.06
CA GLY A 189 13.55 12.94 45.51
C GLY A 189 12.96 11.82 46.34
N PRO A 190 13.06 11.91 47.68
CA PRO A 190 12.62 10.85 48.62
C PRO A 190 11.08 10.64 48.60
N ASN A 191 10.34 11.61 48.08
CA ASN A 191 8.89 11.53 47.99
C ASN A 191 8.42 10.99 46.63
N ASP A 192 9.29 10.92 45.62
CA ASP A 192 8.94 10.42 44.31
C ASP A 192 8.85 8.90 44.28
N VAL A 193 8.19 8.34 43.28
CA VAL A 193 8.04 6.90 43.07
C VAL A 193 8.52 6.51 41.69
N LEU A 194 9.47 5.58 41.62
CA LEU A 194 9.93 4.98 40.38
C LEU A 194 9.35 3.59 40.23
N ILE A 195 8.65 3.33 39.15
CA ILE A 195 8.10 2.02 38.76
C ILE A 195 8.88 1.53 37.56
N VAL A 196 9.44 0.32 37.61
CA VAL A 196 10.19 -0.28 36.52
C VAL A 196 9.57 -1.65 36.23
N PRO A 197 8.65 -1.74 35.26
CA PRO A 197 8.09 -3.01 34.78
C PRO A 197 9.18 -3.82 34.07
N ASP A 198 9.29 -5.11 34.38
CA ASP A 198 10.16 -6.02 33.61
C ASP A 198 9.41 -6.56 32.40
N LEU A 199 9.55 -5.88 31.27
CA LEU A 199 8.87 -6.21 30.02
C LEU A 199 9.52 -7.39 29.27
N GLY A 200 10.70 -7.87 29.71
CA GLY A 200 11.39 -8.99 29.07
C GLY A 200 11.67 -8.73 27.61
N ASP A 201 11.13 -9.57 26.74
CA ASP A 201 11.26 -9.49 25.29
C ASP A 201 10.22 -8.60 24.59
N ILE A 202 9.32 -7.94 25.34
CA ILE A 202 8.31 -7.04 24.77
C ILE A 202 8.96 -5.71 24.39
N SER A 203 9.18 -5.52 23.10
CA SER A 203 9.71 -4.26 22.53
C SER A 203 8.60 -3.36 22.02
N VAL A 204 8.96 -2.12 21.65
CA VAL A 204 8.05 -1.11 21.07
C VAL A 204 7.37 -1.57 19.77
N ALA A 205 7.87 -2.62 19.10
CA ALA A 205 7.29 -3.16 17.87
C ALA A 205 6.30 -4.32 18.12
N LYS A 206 6.15 -4.81 19.38
CA LYS A 206 5.30 -5.96 19.73
C LYS A 206 3.95 -5.52 20.30
N TYR A 207 3.16 -4.79 19.53
CA TYR A 207 1.85 -4.30 19.96
C TYR A 207 0.82 -5.41 20.20
N ASP A 208 0.96 -6.55 19.56
CA ASP A 208 0.19 -7.78 19.80
C ASP A 208 0.33 -8.29 21.24
N ARG A 209 1.44 -7.95 21.92
CA ARG A 209 1.71 -8.27 23.32
C ARG A 209 1.19 -7.22 24.32
N ALA A 210 0.38 -6.25 23.89
CA ALA A 210 -0.15 -5.19 24.75
C ALA A 210 -0.85 -5.72 26.01
N LYS A 211 -1.57 -6.84 25.93
CA LYS A 211 -2.22 -7.49 27.07
C LYS A 211 -1.22 -7.94 28.13
N ASP A 212 -0.09 -8.52 27.70
CA ASP A 212 0.98 -8.93 28.60
C ASP A 212 1.66 -7.72 29.25
N ALA A 213 1.94 -6.68 28.46
CA ALA A 213 2.53 -5.44 28.94
C ALA A 213 1.66 -4.76 30.01
N ILE A 214 0.33 -4.72 29.82
CA ILE A 214 -0.63 -4.20 30.80
C ILE A 214 -0.54 -5.00 32.11
N ARG A 215 -0.56 -6.32 32.04
CA ARG A 215 -0.46 -7.19 33.23
C ARG A 215 0.86 -6.97 33.98
N ILE A 216 1.98 -6.92 33.27
CA ILE A 216 3.32 -6.70 33.85
C ILE A 216 3.39 -5.32 34.53
N GLY A 217 2.85 -4.28 33.87
CA GLY A 217 2.78 -2.93 34.45
C GLY A 217 1.93 -2.87 35.71
N GLU A 218 0.78 -3.57 35.74
CA GLU A 218 -0.05 -3.68 36.93
C GLU A 218 0.68 -4.39 38.07
N GLU A 219 1.34 -5.51 37.81
CA GLU A 219 2.11 -6.25 38.83
C GLU A 219 3.27 -5.41 39.40
N ALA A 220 4.00 -4.68 38.53
CA ALA A 220 5.07 -3.78 38.97
C ALA A 220 4.54 -2.65 39.86
N THR A 221 3.40 -2.05 39.45
CA THR A 221 2.75 -0.99 40.24
C THR A 221 2.26 -1.52 41.61
N ARG A 222 1.69 -2.72 41.67
CA ARG A 222 1.24 -3.36 42.93
C ARG A 222 2.41 -3.60 43.91
N LYS A 223 3.62 -3.89 43.43
CA LYS A 223 4.82 -3.99 44.27
C LYS A 223 5.16 -2.67 44.97
N MET A 224 4.76 -1.53 44.37
CA MET A 224 4.96 -0.18 44.93
C MET A 224 3.77 0.33 45.75
N ALA A 225 2.77 -0.51 46.04
CA ALA A 225 1.53 -0.12 46.71
C ALA A 225 1.76 0.62 48.03
N ALA A 226 2.73 0.18 48.83
CA ALA A 226 3.06 0.81 50.14
C ALA A 226 3.56 2.26 49.95
N SER A 227 4.38 2.52 48.92
CA SER A 227 4.89 3.86 48.58
C SER A 227 3.80 4.76 47.98
N LEU A 228 2.86 4.18 47.25
CA LEU A 228 1.76 4.89 46.61
C LEU A 228 0.61 5.20 47.57
N ALA A 229 0.39 4.36 48.61
CA ALA A 229 -0.72 4.49 49.55
C ALA A 229 -0.75 5.86 50.25
N ARG A 230 0.40 6.48 50.50
CA ARG A 230 0.50 7.82 51.10
C ARG A 230 -0.11 8.94 50.28
N TYR A 231 -0.32 8.71 48.99
CA TYR A 231 -0.94 9.66 48.06
C TYR A 231 -2.40 9.32 47.74
N SER A 232 -2.94 8.26 48.32
CA SER A 232 -4.33 7.90 48.07
C SER A 232 -5.27 8.89 48.74
N VAL A 233 -6.39 9.15 48.09
CA VAL A 233 -7.48 9.97 48.61
C VAL A 233 -8.68 9.09 48.93
N PRO A 234 -9.62 9.56 49.80
CA PRO A 234 -10.86 8.83 50.02
C PRO A 234 -11.62 8.53 48.74
N PRO A 235 -12.33 7.38 48.65
CA PRO A 235 -13.03 6.97 47.43
C PRO A 235 -13.99 8.03 46.84
N GLU A 236 -14.69 8.76 47.70
CA GLU A 236 -15.60 9.84 47.31
C GLU A 236 -14.85 11.00 46.65
N GLN A 237 -13.72 11.39 47.20
CA GLN A 237 -12.86 12.43 46.66
C GLN A 237 -12.25 11.99 45.30
N TYR A 238 -11.84 10.73 45.22
CA TYR A 238 -11.36 10.15 43.98
C TYR A 238 -12.46 10.14 42.89
N ALA A 239 -13.67 9.73 43.23
CA ALA A 239 -14.80 9.73 42.32
C ALA A 239 -15.13 11.16 41.81
N ALA A 240 -15.08 12.16 42.70
CA ALA A 240 -15.26 13.56 42.33
C ALA A 240 -14.17 14.09 41.39
N LEU A 241 -12.89 13.69 41.62
CA LEU A 241 -11.77 14.01 40.72
C LEU A 241 -11.97 13.36 39.34
N ARG A 242 -12.32 12.08 39.32
CA ARG A 242 -12.58 11.35 38.05
C ARG A 242 -13.75 11.95 37.27
N ALA A 243 -14.82 12.33 37.95
CA ALA A 243 -15.97 12.99 37.30
C ALA A 243 -15.60 14.32 36.61
N LYS A 244 -14.61 15.05 37.14
CA LYS A 244 -14.07 16.27 36.51
C LYS A 244 -13.19 15.97 35.30
N GLN A 245 -12.52 14.80 35.29
CA GLN A 245 -11.63 14.39 34.20
C GLN A 245 -12.37 13.78 33.02
N VAL A 246 -13.53 13.16 33.24
CA VAL A 246 -14.35 12.57 32.19
C VAL A 246 -15.22 13.67 31.59
N LYS A 247 -14.88 14.17 30.44
CA LYS A 247 -15.80 14.96 29.61
C LYS A 247 -16.56 14.01 28.69
N SER A 248 -17.88 14.21 28.56
CA SER A 248 -18.64 13.55 27.51
C SER A 248 -18.07 13.98 26.16
N PRO A 249 -18.04 13.10 25.15
CA PRO A 249 -17.68 13.49 23.80
C PRO A 249 -18.54 14.69 23.41
N VAL A 250 -17.90 15.80 23.08
CA VAL A 250 -18.62 16.96 22.52
C VAL A 250 -18.93 16.56 21.10
N ALA A 251 -20.22 16.43 20.76
CA ALA A 251 -20.62 16.30 19.37
C ALA A 251 -19.93 17.42 18.58
N LEU A 252 -19.12 17.05 17.61
CA LEU A 252 -18.38 18.02 16.82
C LEU A 252 -19.39 18.90 16.09
N ALA A 253 -19.46 20.16 16.49
CA ALA A 253 -20.38 21.11 15.88
C ALA A 253 -20.05 21.26 14.38
N PRO A 254 -21.05 21.56 13.53
CA PRO A 254 -20.84 21.77 12.11
C PRO A 254 -19.74 22.78 11.82
N VAL A 255 -19.04 22.59 10.71
CA VAL A 255 -18.11 23.61 10.15
C VAL A 255 -18.83 24.36 9.04
N ASP A 256 -18.54 25.66 8.92
CA ASP A 256 -19.17 26.51 7.92
C ASP A 256 -18.46 26.41 6.57
N GLU A 257 -17.18 26.06 6.57
CA GLU A 257 -16.40 25.90 5.34
C GLU A 257 -15.29 24.83 5.48
N ILE A 258 -14.82 24.36 4.33
CA ILE A 258 -13.65 23.47 4.21
C ILE A 258 -12.62 24.18 3.35
N ARG A 259 -11.39 24.34 3.89
CA ARG A 259 -10.27 24.99 3.22
C ARG A 259 -9.08 24.07 3.08
N PHE A 260 -8.33 24.26 1.99
CA PHE A 260 -7.03 23.64 1.80
C PHE A 260 -5.95 24.70 1.97
N GLU A 261 -4.92 24.41 2.75
CA GLU A 261 -3.77 25.28 2.98
C GLU A 261 -2.45 24.55 2.70
N GLY A 262 -1.35 25.27 2.51
CA GLY A 262 -0.02 24.68 2.32
C GLY A 262 0.24 24.06 0.94
N LEU A 263 -0.62 24.28 -0.05
CA LEU A 263 -0.46 23.73 -1.39
C LEU A 263 0.49 24.61 -2.23
N GLU A 264 1.49 23.98 -2.85
CA GLU A 264 2.44 24.65 -3.74
C GLU A 264 2.21 24.29 -5.21
N ARG A 265 2.04 23.02 -5.52
CA ARG A 265 1.90 22.47 -6.87
C ARG A 265 0.49 21.99 -7.16
N THR A 266 -0.19 21.50 -6.14
CA THR A 266 -1.48 20.87 -6.26
C THR A 266 -2.63 21.88 -6.26
N ASN A 267 -3.74 21.54 -6.91
CA ASN A 267 -4.90 22.43 -7.00
C ASN A 267 -5.96 22.04 -5.96
N ALA A 268 -6.32 22.97 -5.09
CA ALA A 268 -7.34 22.79 -4.04
C ALA A 268 -8.69 22.29 -4.58
N GLU A 269 -9.13 22.75 -5.76
CA GLU A 269 -10.41 22.34 -6.34
C GLU A 269 -10.42 20.86 -6.77
N VAL A 270 -9.27 20.34 -7.21
CA VAL A 270 -9.11 18.90 -7.51
C VAL A 270 -9.19 18.08 -6.23
N LEU A 271 -8.57 18.54 -5.13
CA LEU A 271 -8.62 17.85 -3.83
C LEU A 271 -10.01 17.93 -3.20
N ARG A 272 -10.70 19.05 -3.36
CA ARG A 272 -12.09 19.22 -2.89
C ARG A 272 -13.03 18.17 -3.45
N GLY A 273 -12.79 17.73 -4.70
CA GLY A 273 -13.54 16.63 -5.32
C GLY A 273 -13.43 15.27 -4.61
N LEU A 274 -12.41 15.08 -3.74
CA LEU A 274 -12.18 13.85 -2.98
C LEU A 274 -12.82 13.89 -1.59
N VAL A 275 -13.16 15.08 -1.08
CA VAL A 275 -13.75 15.29 0.25
C VAL A 275 -15.25 15.10 0.19
N GLN A 276 -15.77 14.20 1.03
CA GLN A 276 -17.21 13.91 1.14
C GLN A 276 -17.88 14.63 2.31
N THR A 277 -17.09 15.11 3.29
CA THR A 277 -17.61 15.99 4.35
C THR A 277 -18.16 17.27 3.72
N GLN A 278 -19.32 17.71 4.18
CA GLN A 278 -19.98 18.92 3.66
C GLN A 278 -20.07 20.00 4.75
N PRO A 279 -19.91 21.28 4.38
CA PRO A 279 -20.20 22.39 5.29
C PRO A 279 -21.65 22.34 5.80
N GLY A 280 -21.87 22.68 7.07
CA GLY A 280 -23.18 22.69 7.72
C GLY A 280 -23.63 21.34 8.30
N GLU A 281 -22.93 20.23 8.00
CA GLU A 281 -23.19 18.94 8.63
C GLU A 281 -22.38 18.78 9.93
N PRO A 282 -22.90 18.06 10.94
CA PRO A 282 -22.09 17.63 12.08
C PRO A 282 -20.85 16.87 11.59
N LEU A 283 -19.69 17.19 12.17
CA LEU A 283 -18.46 16.47 11.80
C LEU A 283 -18.56 15.02 12.28
N ASP A 284 -18.30 14.12 11.37
CA ASP A 284 -18.14 12.69 11.59
C ASP A 284 -16.66 12.36 11.43
N GLU A 285 -15.99 11.91 12.50
CA GLU A 285 -14.56 11.63 12.49
C GLU A 285 -14.16 10.50 11.56
N GLU A 286 -15.01 9.48 11.41
CA GLU A 286 -14.76 8.39 10.46
C GLU A 286 -14.79 8.92 9.02
N LYS A 287 -15.77 9.78 8.71
CA LYS A 287 -15.92 10.45 7.41
C LYS A 287 -14.74 11.38 7.12
N VAL A 288 -14.33 12.18 8.10
CA VAL A 288 -13.14 13.05 8.00
C VAL A 288 -11.88 12.21 7.81
N GLY A 289 -11.71 11.14 8.57
CA GLY A 289 -10.59 10.21 8.40
C GLY A 289 -10.55 9.59 7.00
N ALA A 290 -11.70 9.19 6.45
CA ALA A 290 -11.81 8.68 5.09
C ALA A 290 -11.49 9.76 4.04
N ASP A 291 -11.87 11.03 4.27
CA ASP A 291 -11.51 12.15 3.41
C ASP A 291 -10.00 12.36 3.36
N VAL A 292 -9.34 12.36 4.51
CA VAL A 292 -7.87 12.46 4.64
C VAL A 292 -7.19 11.32 3.87
N ARG A 293 -7.64 10.09 4.06
CA ARG A 293 -7.07 8.92 3.38
C ARG A 293 -7.27 8.96 1.86
N ARG A 294 -8.40 9.50 1.36
CA ARG A 294 -8.61 9.69 -0.09
C ARG A 294 -7.71 10.76 -0.70
N VAL A 295 -7.50 11.87 0.00
CA VAL A 295 -6.55 12.90 -0.42
C VAL A 295 -5.14 12.31 -0.49
N TYR A 296 -4.72 11.63 0.58
CA TYR A 296 -3.42 10.96 0.62
C TYR A 296 -3.29 9.84 -0.43
N GLY A 297 -4.34 9.08 -0.65
CA GLY A 297 -4.39 7.97 -1.64
C GLY A 297 -4.20 8.39 -3.10
N ARG A 298 -4.11 9.69 -3.39
CA ARG A 298 -3.61 10.18 -4.69
C ARG A 298 -2.15 9.85 -4.92
N GLY A 299 -1.35 9.77 -3.84
CA GLY A 299 0.07 9.47 -3.90
C GLY A 299 0.99 10.70 -4.07
N ASP A 300 0.46 11.91 -4.00
CA ASP A 300 1.23 13.17 -4.18
C ASP A 300 1.75 13.74 -2.84
N PHE A 301 1.25 13.24 -1.71
CA PHE A 301 1.48 13.81 -0.38
C PHE A 301 2.31 12.88 0.52
N GLU A 302 3.13 13.48 1.37
CA GLU A 302 3.87 12.82 2.44
C GLU A 302 2.98 12.63 3.68
N SER A 303 2.15 13.64 4.01
CA SER A 303 1.12 13.61 5.06
C SER A 303 -0.06 14.51 4.70
N VAL A 304 -1.16 14.38 5.44
CA VAL A 304 -2.35 15.23 5.29
C VAL A 304 -2.91 15.53 6.68
N ASP A 305 -2.73 16.77 7.13
CA ASP A 305 -3.23 17.22 8.42
C ASP A 305 -4.62 17.81 8.29
N VAL A 306 -5.43 17.70 9.35
CA VAL A 306 -6.75 18.33 9.43
C VAL A 306 -6.92 18.99 10.79
N GLN A 307 -7.31 20.24 10.78
CA GLN A 307 -7.64 21.00 11.98
C GLN A 307 -9.00 21.67 11.86
N VAL A 308 -9.72 21.79 12.98
CA VAL A 308 -10.92 22.62 13.04
C VAL A 308 -10.55 23.93 13.75
N VAL A 309 -10.59 25.01 12.99
CA VAL A 309 -10.26 26.36 13.48
C VAL A 309 -11.52 27.20 13.59
N GLY A 310 -11.55 28.12 14.56
CA GLY A 310 -12.65 29.05 14.78
C GLY A 310 -12.93 29.29 16.25
N ALA A 311 -13.59 30.41 16.58
CA ALA A 311 -13.97 30.75 17.94
C ALA A 311 -15.24 29.99 18.39
N ALA A 312 -15.36 29.71 19.67
CA ALA A 312 -16.59 29.15 20.24
C ALA A 312 -17.78 30.11 19.99
N GLY A 313 -18.78 29.62 19.23
CA GLY A 313 -19.97 30.40 18.83
C GLY A 313 -19.77 31.30 17.60
N GLY A 314 -18.60 31.26 16.95
CA GLY A 314 -18.30 31.93 15.68
C GLY A 314 -18.19 30.96 14.51
N PRO A 315 -17.90 31.47 13.30
CA PRO A 315 -17.65 30.65 12.12
C PRO A 315 -16.48 29.67 12.37
N ARG A 316 -16.64 28.44 11.91
CA ARG A 316 -15.65 27.37 12.04
C ARG A 316 -15.27 26.84 10.67
N ALA A 317 -13.99 26.58 10.48
CA ALA A 317 -13.48 25.98 9.26
C ALA A 317 -12.78 24.65 9.56
N MET A 318 -12.99 23.65 8.72
CA MET A 318 -12.14 22.49 8.62
C MET A 318 -11.00 22.83 7.65
N VAL A 319 -9.81 22.94 8.16
CA VAL A 319 -8.59 23.21 7.39
C VAL A 319 -7.88 21.89 7.14
N ILE A 320 -7.70 21.55 5.86
CA ILE A 320 -6.95 20.38 5.42
C ILE A 320 -5.62 20.89 4.88
N THR A 321 -4.53 20.40 5.43
CA THR A 321 -3.17 20.79 5.06
C THR A 321 -2.39 19.59 4.52
N PRO A 322 -2.46 19.31 3.21
CA PRO A 322 -1.67 18.25 2.60
C PRO A 322 -0.21 18.72 2.44
N HIS A 323 0.72 17.94 2.96
CA HIS A 323 2.16 18.17 2.77
C HIS A 323 2.63 17.46 1.52
N GLU A 324 2.97 18.22 0.49
CA GLU A 324 3.44 17.67 -0.77
C GLU A 324 4.80 17.00 -0.62
N LYS A 325 4.99 15.83 -1.26
CA LYS A 325 6.26 15.10 -1.20
C LYS A 325 7.42 15.98 -1.64
N ASP A 326 8.40 16.20 -0.77
CA ASP A 326 9.61 16.99 -1.04
C ASP A 326 10.42 16.40 -2.20
N TRP A 327 10.32 15.09 -2.43
CA TRP A 327 11.01 14.37 -3.50
C TRP A 327 10.24 14.32 -4.82
N GLY A 328 9.01 14.86 -4.88
CA GLY A 328 8.22 14.98 -6.11
C GLY A 328 8.48 16.29 -6.86
N PRO A 329 7.84 16.48 -8.03
CA PRO A 329 6.77 15.68 -8.64
C PRO A 329 7.25 14.59 -9.61
N ASP A 330 8.54 14.33 -9.69
CA ASP A 330 9.18 13.37 -10.59
C ASP A 330 9.53 12.12 -9.80
N TYR A 331 8.97 10.96 -10.19
CA TYR A 331 9.07 9.71 -9.43
C TYR A 331 9.65 8.58 -10.25
N LEU A 332 10.45 7.72 -9.62
CA LEU A 332 10.97 6.47 -10.15
C LEU A 332 10.52 5.29 -9.29
N ARG A 333 10.11 4.21 -9.95
CA ARG A 333 9.81 2.92 -9.31
C ARG A 333 10.48 1.79 -10.09
N PHE A 334 10.78 0.72 -9.41
CA PHE A 334 11.44 -0.45 -9.98
C PHE A 334 10.58 -1.69 -9.77
N GLY A 335 10.51 -2.54 -10.79
CA GLY A 335 9.80 -3.80 -10.76
C GLY A 335 10.70 -4.94 -11.18
N LEU A 336 10.52 -6.11 -10.56
CA LEU A 336 11.23 -7.33 -10.91
C LEU A 336 10.22 -8.48 -10.97
N GLY A 337 10.13 -9.13 -12.13
CA GLY A 337 9.40 -10.37 -12.32
C GLY A 337 10.37 -11.51 -12.57
N LEU A 338 10.16 -12.64 -11.91
CA LEU A 338 10.88 -13.90 -12.18
C LEU A 338 9.86 -15.01 -12.26
N GLU A 339 9.96 -15.84 -13.29
CA GLU A 339 9.15 -17.04 -13.44
C GLU A 339 10.04 -18.18 -13.90
N SER A 340 9.92 -19.33 -13.26
CA SER A 340 10.64 -20.53 -13.61
C SER A 340 9.77 -21.76 -13.38
N ASP A 341 9.77 -22.68 -14.35
CA ASP A 341 9.17 -24.01 -14.22
C ASP A 341 10.21 -25.08 -13.82
N PHE A 342 11.47 -24.66 -13.55
CA PHE A 342 12.62 -25.53 -13.28
C PHE A 342 12.90 -26.61 -14.32
N GLN A 343 12.28 -26.53 -15.49
CA GLN A 343 12.45 -27.50 -16.60
C GLN A 343 13.03 -26.86 -17.84
N SER A 344 12.27 -25.97 -18.47
CA SER A 344 12.64 -25.44 -19.80
C SER A 344 12.44 -23.94 -19.94
N ASP A 345 11.55 -23.34 -19.14
CA ASP A 345 11.17 -21.95 -19.32
C ASP A 345 11.51 -21.15 -18.06
N ASN A 346 12.45 -20.21 -18.24
CA ASN A 346 12.84 -19.25 -17.23
C ASN A 346 12.68 -17.86 -17.81
N ALA A 347 11.85 -17.06 -17.16
CA ALA A 347 11.58 -15.71 -17.56
C ALA A 347 12.03 -14.73 -16.47
N PHE A 348 12.62 -13.62 -16.86
CA PHE A 348 12.81 -12.49 -15.99
C PHE A 348 12.38 -11.22 -16.70
N ASN A 349 11.90 -10.26 -15.93
CA ASN A 349 11.56 -8.91 -16.39
C ASN A 349 12.01 -7.91 -15.37
N LEU A 350 12.77 -6.92 -15.78
CA LEU A 350 13.16 -5.77 -14.97
C LEU A 350 12.46 -4.53 -15.53
N LEU A 351 11.64 -3.88 -14.71
CA LEU A 351 10.87 -2.71 -15.05
C LEU A 351 11.44 -1.47 -14.36
N VAL A 352 11.56 -0.39 -15.08
CA VAL A 352 11.77 0.97 -14.55
C VAL A 352 10.61 1.82 -15.00
N GLN A 353 9.92 2.42 -14.03
CA GLN A 353 8.80 3.32 -14.26
C GLN A 353 9.19 4.73 -13.81
N TYR A 354 9.10 5.69 -14.73
CA TYR A 354 9.18 7.12 -14.45
C TYR A 354 7.80 7.74 -14.55
N ARG A 355 7.43 8.54 -13.56
CA ARG A 355 6.17 9.29 -13.54
C ARG A 355 6.41 10.72 -13.13
N LYS A 356 5.85 11.65 -13.91
CA LYS A 356 5.74 13.06 -13.55
C LYS A 356 4.28 13.42 -13.35
N THR A 357 3.97 13.99 -12.19
CA THR A 357 2.61 14.40 -11.81
C THR A 357 2.46 15.92 -11.91
N TRP A 358 1.23 16.38 -11.88
CA TRP A 358 0.88 17.81 -11.86
C TRP A 358 1.50 18.63 -13.00
N LEU A 359 1.48 18.07 -14.22
CA LEU A 359 1.93 18.80 -15.42
C LEU A 359 1.10 20.06 -15.68
N ASN A 360 -0.09 20.11 -15.11
CA ASN A 360 -1.00 21.25 -15.20
C ASN A 360 -1.98 21.28 -14.02
N ARG A 361 -2.81 22.33 -13.94
CA ARG A 361 -3.75 22.58 -12.82
C ARG A 361 -4.83 21.52 -12.63
N LEU A 362 -5.10 20.66 -13.61
CA LEU A 362 -6.04 19.54 -13.49
C LEU A 362 -5.36 18.23 -13.04
N GLY A 363 -4.05 18.26 -12.79
CA GLY A 363 -3.30 17.08 -12.36
C GLY A 363 -2.98 16.12 -13.51
N GLY A 364 -2.62 16.66 -14.68
CA GLY A 364 -2.10 15.86 -15.80
C GLY A 364 -0.85 15.10 -15.40
N GLU A 365 -0.66 13.89 -15.94
CA GLU A 365 0.47 13.01 -15.62
C GLU A 365 1.17 12.53 -16.88
N TRP A 366 2.48 12.36 -16.79
CA TRP A 366 3.29 11.67 -17.78
C TRP A 366 3.90 10.43 -17.15
N LEU A 367 3.65 9.27 -17.76
CA LEU A 367 4.17 7.98 -17.35
C LEU A 367 5.05 7.44 -18.47
N THR A 368 6.26 6.95 -18.13
CA THR A 368 7.12 6.21 -19.05
C THR A 368 7.62 4.95 -18.35
N GLU A 369 7.50 3.81 -19.00
CA GLU A 369 7.93 2.51 -18.51
C GLU A 369 8.91 1.89 -19.50
N GLY A 370 10.06 1.49 -19.02
CA GLY A 370 11.03 0.68 -19.75
C GLY A 370 11.18 -0.67 -19.09
N GLN A 371 10.92 -1.76 -19.81
CA GLN A 371 11.10 -3.12 -19.33
C GLN A 371 12.10 -3.85 -20.23
N VAL A 372 12.95 -4.62 -19.61
CA VAL A 372 13.89 -5.52 -20.28
C VAL A 372 13.75 -6.93 -19.72
N GLY A 373 13.91 -7.92 -20.59
CA GLY A 373 13.79 -9.33 -20.23
C GLY A 373 13.06 -10.13 -21.29
N GLN A 374 12.20 -11.07 -20.90
CA GLN A 374 11.41 -11.85 -21.84
C GLN A 374 10.40 -11.01 -22.60
N ASP A 375 9.78 -10.05 -21.91
CA ASP A 375 8.95 -9.02 -22.51
C ASP A 375 9.71 -7.70 -22.43
N THR A 376 10.33 -7.28 -23.54
CA THR A 376 11.05 -6.00 -23.61
C THR A 376 10.15 -4.94 -24.23
N HIS A 377 9.96 -3.80 -23.56
CA HIS A 377 9.17 -2.71 -24.11
C HIS A 377 9.55 -1.34 -23.55
N LEU A 378 9.24 -0.33 -24.32
CA LEU A 378 9.15 1.06 -23.89
C LEU A 378 7.71 1.53 -24.10
N PHE A 379 7.05 1.90 -23.02
CA PHE A 379 5.70 2.46 -23.01
C PHE A 379 5.74 3.90 -22.52
N SER A 380 4.93 4.77 -23.11
CA SER A 380 4.74 6.13 -22.61
C SER A 380 3.29 6.57 -22.75
N GLU A 381 2.76 7.22 -21.72
CA GLU A 381 1.38 7.72 -21.65
C GLU A 381 1.35 9.15 -21.11
N PHE A 382 0.65 10.03 -21.82
CA PHE A 382 0.17 11.29 -21.30
C PHE A 382 -1.29 11.15 -20.89
N TYR A 383 -1.58 11.28 -19.61
CA TYR A 383 -2.92 11.20 -19.02
C TYR A 383 -3.39 12.59 -18.60
N GLN A 384 -4.58 12.99 -19.04
CA GLN A 384 -5.14 14.32 -18.80
C GLN A 384 -6.54 14.24 -18.23
N PRO A 385 -6.75 14.55 -16.92
CA PRO A 385 -8.09 14.82 -16.41
C PRO A 385 -8.71 16.01 -17.14
N LEU A 386 -10.00 15.90 -17.50
CA LEU A 386 -10.72 16.92 -18.26
C LEU A 386 -11.58 17.84 -17.38
N ASN A 387 -11.69 17.51 -16.09
CA ASN A 387 -12.38 18.32 -15.10
C ASN A 387 -11.72 18.17 -13.72
N GLU A 388 -12.00 19.08 -12.80
CA GLU A 388 -11.44 19.12 -11.46
C GLU A 388 -11.82 17.90 -10.61
N ARG A 389 -13.01 17.33 -10.81
CA ARG A 389 -13.43 16.09 -10.14
C ARG A 389 -12.72 14.84 -10.66
N GLY A 390 -11.96 14.96 -11.76
CA GLY A 390 -11.22 13.85 -12.35
C GLY A 390 -12.11 12.72 -12.88
N VAL A 391 -13.41 12.97 -13.12
CA VAL A 391 -14.34 11.94 -13.62
C VAL A 391 -14.00 11.58 -15.04
N TRP A 392 -13.82 12.57 -15.92
CA TRP A 392 -13.48 12.36 -17.32
C TRP A 392 -11.99 12.60 -17.56
N PHE A 393 -11.40 11.80 -18.42
CA PHE A 393 -10.00 11.96 -18.81
C PHE A 393 -9.77 11.63 -20.28
N GLY A 394 -8.73 12.22 -20.84
CA GLY A 394 -8.13 11.82 -22.11
C GLY A 394 -6.78 11.16 -21.87
N SER A 395 -6.36 10.26 -22.75
CA SER A 395 -5.04 9.63 -22.70
C SER A 395 -4.49 9.50 -24.13
N LEU A 396 -3.21 9.84 -24.30
CA LEU A 396 -2.43 9.55 -25.50
C LEU A 396 -1.29 8.63 -25.09
N TYR A 397 -1.14 7.49 -25.76
CA TYR A 397 -0.09 6.54 -25.41
C TYR A 397 0.59 5.93 -26.62
N GLY A 398 1.83 5.50 -26.41
CA GLY A 398 2.63 4.75 -27.37
C GLY A 398 3.42 3.65 -26.68
N GLN A 399 3.65 2.56 -27.41
CA GLN A 399 4.47 1.43 -26.95
C GLN A 399 5.24 0.88 -28.14
N VAL A 400 6.50 0.59 -27.91
CA VAL A 400 7.32 -0.26 -28.79
C VAL A 400 7.90 -1.37 -27.97
N GLY A 401 8.00 -2.57 -28.52
CA GLY A 401 8.58 -3.69 -27.76
C GLY A 401 8.54 -4.99 -28.52
N GLU A 402 9.06 -6.02 -27.85
CA GLU A 402 9.12 -7.38 -28.36
C GLU A 402 8.78 -8.37 -27.25
N THR A 403 8.19 -9.48 -27.63
CA THR A 403 7.86 -10.60 -26.74
C THR A 403 8.09 -11.91 -27.47
N THR A 404 8.51 -12.95 -26.75
CA THR A 404 8.63 -14.28 -27.31
C THR A 404 7.39 -15.11 -27.01
N ARG A 405 6.97 -15.91 -28.00
CA ARG A 405 5.82 -16.82 -27.86
C ARG A 405 6.23 -18.24 -28.25
N PRO A 406 6.17 -19.20 -27.32
CA PRO A 406 6.46 -20.58 -27.63
C PRO A 406 5.33 -21.20 -28.48
N VAL A 407 5.70 -22.07 -29.42
CA VAL A 407 4.81 -22.91 -30.20
C VAL A 407 5.03 -24.35 -29.81
N PHE A 408 3.97 -25.00 -29.36
CA PHE A 408 4.01 -26.40 -28.95
C PHE A 408 3.29 -27.30 -29.95
N SER A 409 3.81 -28.51 -30.12
CA SER A 409 3.13 -29.64 -30.77
C SER A 409 3.00 -30.76 -29.75
N GLY A 410 1.82 -30.90 -29.16
CA GLY A 410 1.63 -31.73 -27.98
C GLY A 410 2.37 -31.14 -26.79
N ASP A 411 3.28 -31.90 -26.18
CA ASP A 411 4.10 -31.49 -25.05
C ASP A 411 5.48 -30.90 -25.47
N ASP A 412 5.82 -30.98 -26.75
CA ASP A 412 7.12 -30.55 -27.27
C ASP A 412 7.09 -29.11 -27.77
N LYS A 413 7.98 -28.25 -27.26
CA LYS A 413 8.22 -26.90 -27.80
C LYS A 413 8.99 -27.03 -29.11
N ILE A 414 8.32 -26.77 -30.23
CA ILE A 414 8.86 -26.94 -31.58
C ILE A 414 9.41 -25.67 -32.20
N ALA A 415 9.00 -24.52 -31.71
CA ALA A 415 9.47 -23.22 -32.17
C ALA A 415 9.21 -22.14 -31.13
N GLU A 416 9.85 -21.00 -31.36
CA GLU A 416 9.60 -19.76 -30.63
C GLU A 416 9.51 -18.63 -31.62
N TYR A 417 8.46 -17.80 -31.52
CA TYR A 417 8.27 -16.59 -32.31
C TYR A 417 8.73 -15.37 -31.53
N LEU A 418 9.51 -14.53 -32.16
CA LEU A 418 9.75 -13.15 -31.73
C LEU A 418 8.67 -12.27 -32.36
N ILE A 419 7.90 -11.61 -31.52
CA ILE A 419 6.83 -10.70 -31.92
C ILE A 419 7.22 -9.29 -31.55
N GLN A 420 7.60 -8.49 -32.53
CA GLN A 420 7.88 -7.07 -32.39
C GLN A 420 6.63 -6.26 -32.67
N SER A 421 6.36 -5.24 -31.86
CA SER A 421 5.18 -4.39 -32.04
C SER A 421 5.48 -2.92 -31.77
N ALA A 422 4.82 -2.07 -32.55
CA ALA A 422 4.75 -0.63 -32.31
C ALA A 422 3.28 -0.22 -32.28
N ARG A 423 2.84 0.34 -31.17
CA ARG A 423 1.44 0.68 -30.90
C ARG A 423 1.30 2.15 -30.54
N VAL A 424 0.25 2.78 -31.01
CA VAL A 424 -0.17 4.11 -30.59
C VAL A 424 -1.69 4.15 -30.46
N GLY A 425 -2.17 4.89 -29.47
CA GLY A 425 -3.61 5.02 -29.24
C GLY A 425 -3.97 6.30 -28.50
N VAL A 426 -5.24 6.67 -28.62
CA VAL A 426 -5.85 7.80 -27.92
C VAL A 426 -7.14 7.29 -27.29
N ASP A 427 -7.29 7.50 -25.97
CA ASP A 427 -8.50 7.10 -25.27
C ASP A 427 -9.23 8.30 -24.66
N LEU A 428 -10.53 8.24 -24.67
CA LEU A 428 -11.41 8.97 -23.76
C LEU A 428 -11.90 8.01 -22.69
N GLY A 429 -11.86 8.42 -21.42
CA GLY A 429 -12.27 7.54 -20.34
C GLY A 429 -13.00 8.24 -19.23
N ALA A 430 -13.60 7.43 -18.36
CA ALA A 430 -14.25 7.87 -17.15
C ALA A 430 -13.75 7.06 -15.94
N ASN A 431 -13.36 7.75 -14.88
CA ASN A 431 -13.04 7.14 -13.58
C ASN A 431 -14.34 6.87 -12.82
N LEU A 432 -14.44 5.69 -12.24
CA LEU A 432 -15.54 5.22 -11.38
C LEU A 432 -15.15 5.43 -9.91
N GLY A 433 -14.86 6.69 -9.56
CA GLY A 433 -14.28 7.05 -8.28
C GLY A 433 -12.90 6.42 -8.08
N THR A 434 -12.69 5.83 -6.90
CA THR A 434 -11.47 5.07 -6.58
C THR A 434 -11.54 3.61 -7.05
N LEU A 435 -12.73 3.11 -7.43
CA LEU A 435 -12.93 1.69 -7.73
C LEU A 435 -12.36 1.26 -9.07
N GLY A 436 -12.37 2.11 -10.09
CA GLY A 436 -11.98 1.65 -11.41
C GLY A 436 -12.08 2.73 -12.48
N ALA A 437 -12.03 2.29 -13.73
CA ALA A 437 -12.20 3.16 -14.90
C ALA A 437 -12.72 2.38 -16.10
N VAL A 438 -13.33 3.11 -17.02
CA VAL A 438 -13.62 2.65 -18.38
C VAL A 438 -12.93 3.60 -19.36
N ARG A 439 -12.33 3.05 -20.42
CA ARG A 439 -11.72 3.84 -21.49
C ARG A 439 -12.06 3.25 -22.86
N VAL A 440 -12.16 4.10 -23.85
CA VAL A 440 -12.43 3.73 -25.23
C VAL A 440 -11.69 4.67 -26.17
N GLY A 441 -11.11 4.12 -27.23
CA GLY A 441 -10.44 4.93 -28.22
C GLY A 441 -9.90 4.17 -29.41
N PRO A 442 -9.48 4.88 -30.47
CA PRO A 442 -8.78 4.29 -31.59
C PRO A 442 -7.35 3.86 -31.20
N GLN A 443 -6.94 2.73 -31.74
CA GLN A 443 -5.61 2.18 -31.58
C GLN A 443 -5.09 1.68 -32.94
N TRP A 444 -3.86 2.01 -33.23
CA TRP A 444 -3.10 1.48 -34.34
C TRP A 444 -1.90 0.70 -33.83
N THR A 445 -1.59 -0.44 -34.49
CA THR A 445 -0.46 -1.29 -34.11
C THR A 445 0.20 -1.84 -35.38
N HIS A 446 1.51 -1.71 -35.51
CA HIS A 446 2.34 -2.47 -36.42
C HIS A 446 2.88 -3.70 -35.72
N VAL A 447 2.76 -4.88 -36.34
CA VAL A 447 3.27 -6.14 -35.80
C VAL A 447 4.18 -6.79 -36.83
N HIS A 448 5.37 -7.20 -36.38
CA HIS A 448 6.27 -8.07 -37.12
C HIS A 448 6.54 -9.31 -36.26
N ALA A 449 6.25 -10.47 -36.79
CA ALA A 449 6.44 -11.74 -36.08
C ALA A 449 7.22 -12.70 -36.99
N ASP A 450 8.35 -13.19 -36.51
CA ASP A 450 9.23 -14.13 -37.17
C ASP A 450 9.70 -15.23 -36.21
N VAL A 451 10.27 -16.29 -36.77
CA VAL A 451 10.74 -17.42 -36.00
C VAL A 451 12.12 -17.11 -35.41
N ASP A 452 12.20 -17.00 -34.10
CA ASP A 452 13.48 -16.87 -33.38
C ASP A 452 14.21 -18.21 -33.28
N THR A 453 13.49 -19.22 -32.83
CA THR A 453 14.03 -20.57 -32.66
C THR A 453 13.08 -21.59 -33.28
N GLY A 454 13.61 -22.55 -34.05
CA GLY A 454 12.82 -23.60 -34.70
C GLY A 454 12.97 -23.65 -36.21
N SER A 455 11.96 -24.18 -36.92
CA SER A 455 12.02 -24.35 -38.37
C SER A 455 11.78 -23.03 -39.11
N PRO A 456 12.67 -22.60 -40.00
CA PRO A 456 12.48 -21.38 -40.80
C PRO A 456 11.36 -21.49 -41.84
N VAL A 457 10.69 -22.65 -41.98
CA VAL A 457 9.53 -22.87 -42.85
C VAL A 457 8.26 -22.25 -42.24
N LEU A 458 8.25 -21.94 -40.95
CA LEU A 458 7.10 -21.28 -40.30
C LEU A 458 6.95 -19.84 -40.83
N PRO A 459 5.69 -19.37 -41.01
CA PRO A 459 5.45 -18.10 -41.70
C PRO A 459 5.89 -16.87 -40.92
N THR A 460 6.53 -15.92 -41.58
CA THR A 460 6.77 -14.58 -41.06
C THR A 460 5.56 -13.70 -41.39
N VAL A 461 5.16 -12.86 -40.43
CA VAL A 461 4.04 -11.93 -40.56
C VAL A 461 4.52 -10.51 -40.32
N SER A 462 4.17 -9.59 -41.22
CA SER A 462 4.38 -8.16 -41.03
C SER A 462 3.15 -7.40 -41.50
N GLN A 463 2.42 -6.78 -40.58
CA GLN A 463 1.16 -6.14 -40.89
C GLN A 463 0.74 -5.06 -39.89
N ASN A 464 -0.15 -4.17 -40.36
CA ASN A 464 -0.77 -3.17 -39.52
C ASN A 464 -2.16 -3.64 -39.07
N THR A 465 -2.50 -3.34 -37.83
CA THR A 465 -3.87 -3.44 -37.32
C THR A 465 -4.31 -2.07 -36.80
N ALA A 466 -5.56 -1.72 -37.13
CA ALA A 466 -6.16 -0.48 -36.66
C ALA A 466 -7.62 -0.77 -36.27
N GLY A 467 -8.03 -0.24 -35.12
CA GLY A 467 -9.34 -0.56 -34.59
C GLY A 467 -9.71 0.28 -33.40
N VAL A 468 -10.78 -0.12 -32.73
CA VAL A 468 -11.26 0.50 -31.51
C VAL A 468 -10.92 -0.41 -30.32
N HIS A 469 -10.29 0.18 -29.32
CA HIS A 469 -9.98 -0.45 -28.05
C HIS A 469 -10.99 0.00 -27.00
N VAL A 470 -11.45 -0.93 -26.15
CA VAL A 470 -12.23 -0.66 -24.93
C VAL A 470 -11.59 -1.41 -23.78
N ALA A 471 -11.33 -0.72 -22.69
CA ALA A 471 -10.87 -1.34 -21.46
C ALA A 471 -11.72 -0.90 -20.27
N PHE A 472 -12.05 -1.87 -19.44
CA PHE A 472 -12.81 -1.69 -18.20
C PHE A 472 -12.06 -2.38 -17.07
N ASN A 473 -11.91 -1.70 -15.95
CA ASN A 473 -11.42 -2.32 -14.71
C ASN A 473 -12.19 -1.83 -13.50
N LEU A 474 -12.44 -2.76 -12.57
CA LEU A 474 -12.88 -2.49 -11.20
C LEU A 474 -11.95 -3.21 -10.24
N ASP A 475 -11.52 -2.55 -9.18
CA ASP A 475 -10.62 -3.12 -8.20
C ASP A 475 -10.99 -2.65 -6.78
N ALA A 476 -11.67 -3.54 -6.08
CA ALA A 476 -12.08 -3.42 -4.69
C ALA A 476 -11.39 -4.45 -3.79
N LEU A 477 -10.30 -5.08 -4.26
CA LEU A 477 -9.50 -5.97 -3.41
C LEU A 477 -8.80 -5.16 -2.31
N ASP A 478 -8.66 -5.75 -1.13
CA ASP A 478 -7.89 -5.19 -0.02
C ASP A 478 -6.37 -5.20 -0.27
N HIS A 479 -5.88 -6.17 -1.05
CA HIS A 479 -4.50 -6.30 -1.51
C HIS A 479 -4.48 -6.74 -2.98
N ALA A 480 -3.47 -6.27 -3.73
CA ALA A 480 -3.27 -6.74 -5.11
C ALA A 480 -2.93 -8.24 -5.15
N TRP A 481 -2.13 -8.68 -4.18
CA TRP A 481 -1.64 -10.06 -4.04
C TRP A 481 -2.06 -10.64 -2.70
N TYR A 482 -2.37 -11.94 -2.65
CA TYR A 482 -2.88 -12.60 -1.45
C TYR A 482 -4.07 -11.85 -0.83
N ALA A 483 -4.98 -11.37 -1.71
CA ALA A 483 -6.18 -10.64 -1.30
C ALA A 483 -7.03 -11.46 -0.33
N GLN A 484 -7.40 -10.87 0.80
CA GLN A 484 -8.22 -11.50 1.83
C GLN A 484 -9.71 -11.17 1.67
N SER A 485 -10.01 -10.05 1.00
CA SER A 485 -11.39 -9.63 0.76
C SER A 485 -11.53 -8.79 -0.50
N GLY A 486 -12.75 -8.77 -1.03
CA GLY A 486 -13.10 -7.90 -2.15
C GLY A 486 -13.11 -8.60 -3.51
N TYR A 487 -13.13 -7.79 -4.55
CA TYR A 487 -13.22 -8.28 -5.93
C TYR A 487 -12.40 -7.42 -6.89
N ASN A 488 -12.01 -8.04 -8.01
CA ASN A 488 -11.39 -7.36 -9.15
C ASN A 488 -12.05 -7.88 -10.44
N VAL A 489 -12.38 -6.97 -11.36
CA VAL A 489 -12.91 -7.30 -12.69
C VAL A 489 -12.14 -6.49 -13.72
N ILE A 490 -11.61 -7.19 -14.71
CA ILE A 490 -10.94 -6.58 -15.87
C ILE A 490 -11.61 -7.12 -17.11
N ALA A 491 -11.93 -6.25 -18.06
CA ALA A 491 -12.42 -6.64 -19.37
C ALA A 491 -11.79 -5.75 -20.45
N THR A 492 -11.38 -6.37 -21.55
CA THR A 492 -10.81 -5.67 -22.70
C THR A 492 -11.49 -6.14 -23.97
N TYR A 493 -11.72 -5.21 -24.88
CA TYR A 493 -12.19 -5.49 -26.21
C TYR A 493 -11.34 -4.73 -27.22
N TYR A 494 -10.99 -5.37 -28.33
CA TYR A 494 -10.37 -4.75 -29.48
C TYR A 494 -11.06 -5.21 -30.75
N GLY A 495 -11.53 -4.25 -31.56
CA GLY A 495 -12.16 -4.51 -32.85
C GLY A 495 -11.33 -3.87 -33.99
N ALA A 496 -10.54 -4.69 -34.68
CA ALA A 496 -9.78 -4.25 -35.84
C ALA A 496 -10.66 -4.23 -37.09
N THR A 497 -10.56 -3.16 -37.85
CA THR A 497 -11.32 -3.03 -39.10
C THR A 497 -10.48 -2.43 -40.23
N LYS A 498 -10.67 -2.96 -41.44
CA LYS A 498 -10.05 -2.44 -42.66
C LYS A 498 -10.44 -1.00 -42.96
N ASP A 499 -11.61 -0.56 -42.52
CA ASP A 499 -12.09 0.81 -42.68
C ASP A 499 -11.22 1.84 -41.92
N LEU A 500 -10.49 1.41 -40.88
CA LEU A 500 -9.51 2.22 -40.17
C LEU A 500 -8.06 1.96 -40.61
N GLY A 501 -7.86 1.16 -41.70
CA GLY A 501 -6.53 0.85 -42.23
C GLY A 501 -5.89 -0.43 -41.68
N SER A 502 -6.65 -1.29 -41.01
CA SER A 502 -6.19 -2.62 -40.60
C SER A 502 -6.02 -3.55 -41.80
N ALA A 503 -5.01 -4.42 -41.77
CA ALA A 503 -4.85 -5.49 -42.75
C ALA A 503 -5.97 -6.55 -42.66
N LEU A 504 -6.48 -6.77 -41.44
CA LEU A 504 -7.48 -7.78 -41.13
C LEU A 504 -8.68 -7.17 -40.41
N ASN A 505 -9.86 -7.79 -40.59
CA ASN A 505 -10.99 -7.57 -39.69
C ASN A 505 -11.00 -8.69 -38.66
N TYR A 506 -10.87 -8.34 -37.38
CA TYR A 506 -11.03 -9.29 -36.29
C TYR A 506 -11.48 -8.61 -35.00
N GLN A 507 -11.99 -9.41 -34.09
CA GLN A 507 -12.38 -8.99 -32.75
C GLN A 507 -11.61 -9.82 -31.73
N ARG A 508 -11.32 -9.22 -30.59
CA ARG A 508 -10.72 -9.88 -29.43
C ARG A 508 -11.38 -9.36 -28.18
N PHE A 509 -11.99 -10.22 -27.44
CA PHE A 509 -12.57 -9.93 -26.12
C PHE A 509 -11.92 -10.83 -25.08
N GLU A 510 -11.56 -10.27 -23.95
CA GLU A 510 -11.06 -10.99 -22.81
C GLU A 510 -11.61 -10.39 -21.52
N ALA A 511 -12.04 -11.25 -20.58
CA ALA A 511 -12.48 -10.81 -19.27
C ALA A 511 -11.94 -11.73 -18.19
N ARG A 512 -11.62 -11.14 -17.02
CA ARG A 512 -11.21 -11.83 -15.80
C ARG A 512 -11.95 -11.23 -14.62
N ALA A 513 -12.48 -12.08 -13.76
CA ALA A 513 -13.07 -11.71 -12.49
C ALA A 513 -12.37 -12.48 -11.38
N GLN A 514 -12.12 -11.82 -10.26
CA GLN A 514 -11.54 -12.38 -9.05
C GLN A 514 -12.38 -11.97 -7.85
N TYR A 515 -12.57 -12.89 -6.91
CA TYR A 515 -13.24 -12.64 -5.64
C TYR A 515 -12.48 -13.29 -4.51
N ALA A 516 -12.24 -12.58 -3.43
CA ALA A 516 -11.57 -13.08 -2.24
C ALA A 516 -12.46 -12.91 -1.01
N MET A 517 -12.45 -13.90 -0.12
CA MET A 517 -13.11 -13.85 1.18
C MET A 517 -12.32 -14.61 2.22
N SER A 518 -12.29 -14.09 3.45
CA SER A 518 -11.53 -14.68 4.55
C SER A 518 -12.37 -14.85 5.81
N TRP A 519 -11.98 -15.84 6.62
CA TRP A 519 -12.48 -16.02 7.99
C TRP A 519 -11.29 -16.45 8.89
N GLY A 520 -10.92 -15.58 9.80
CA GLY A 520 -9.68 -15.75 10.57
C GLY A 520 -8.45 -15.77 9.65
N PRO A 521 -7.52 -16.74 9.80
CA PRO A 521 -6.34 -16.83 8.95
C PRO A 521 -6.63 -17.45 7.56
N HIS A 522 -7.80 -18.01 7.36
CA HIS A 522 -8.19 -18.78 6.18
C HIS A 522 -8.74 -17.88 5.09
N THR A 523 -8.31 -18.07 3.86
CA THR A 523 -8.79 -17.32 2.70
C THR A 523 -9.14 -18.24 1.54
N VAL A 524 -10.27 -17.95 0.88
CA VAL A 524 -10.64 -18.50 -0.42
C VAL A 524 -10.58 -17.39 -1.46
N ASN A 525 -9.92 -17.69 -2.57
CA ASN A 525 -9.81 -16.82 -3.73
C ASN A 525 -10.32 -17.55 -4.97
N LEU A 526 -11.31 -16.96 -5.63
CA LEU A 526 -11.92 -17.45 -6.84
C LEU A 526 -11.50 -16.59 -8.02
N VAL A 527 -11.09 -17.21 -9.11
CA VAL A 527 -10.83 -16.55 -10.38
C VAL A 527 -11.62 -17.22 -11.49
N ALA A 528 -12.26 -16.43 -12.31
CA ALA A 528 -12.85 -16.87 -13.58
C ALA A 528 -12.34 -15.95 -14.69
N SER A 529 -11.91 -16.54 -15.80
CA SER A 529 -11.53 -15.76 -16.98
C SER A 529 -11.93 -16.46 -18.26
N GLY A 530 -12.06 -15.67 -19.32
CA GLY A 530 -12.38 -16.20 -20.64
C GLY A 530 -12.09 -15.18 -21.72
N GLY A 531 -11.85 -15.67 -22.92
CA GLY A 531 -11.61 -14.85 -24.10
C GLY A 531 -12.17 -15.50 -25.35
N THR A 532 -12.52 -14.66 -26.32
CA THR A 532 -13.10 -15.10 -27.61
C THR A 532 -12.76 -14.12 -28.71
N ASP A 533 -12.66 -14.65 -29.92
CA ASP A 533 -12.58 -13.84 -31.13
C ASP A 533 -13.94 -13.70 -31.86
N PHE A 534 -15.03 -14.18 -31.26
CA PHE A 534 -16.38 -14.21 -31.84
C PHE A 534 -16.43 -14.85 -33.24
N GLY A 535 -15.50 -15.77 -33.55
CA GLY A 535 -15.38 -16.42 -34.85
C GLY A 535 -14.80 -15.52 -35.96
N SER A 536 -14.14 -14.41 -35.61
CA SER A 536 -13.60 -13.43 -36.57
C SER A 536 -12.23 -13.79 -37.16
N ASN A 537 -11.69 -14.96 -36.85
CA ASN A 537 -10.37 -15.44 -37.26
C ASN A 537 -9.23 -14.50 -36.87
N MET A 538 -9.15 -14.21 -35.57
CA MET A 538 -8.06 -13.48 -34.93
C MET A 538 -6.69 -14.05 -35.34
N PRO A 539 -5.69 -13.23 -35.63
CA PRO A 539 -4.37 -13.70 -36.05
C PRO A 539 -3.65 -14.45 -34.90
N ALA A 540 -2.75 -15.37 -35.27
CA ALA A 540 -2.09 -16.28 -34.32
C ALA A 540 -1.31 -15.54 -33.21
N TYR A 541 -0.72 -14.38 -33.49
CA TYR A 541 0.03 -13.58 -32.52
C TYR A 541 -0.87 -12.87 -31.48
N GLU A 542 -2.20 -12.83 -31.69
CA GLU A 542 -3.19 -12.26 -30.75
C GLU A 542 -3.93 -13.34 -29.95
N THR A 543 -3.67 -14.62 -30.18
CA THR A 543 -4.36 -15.72 -29.51
C THR A 543 -4.14 -15.73 -28.01
N PHE A 544 -5.11 -16.31 -27.29
CA PHE A 544 -5.00 -16.53 -25.85
C PHE A 544 -4.13 -17.74 -25.56
N ALA A 545 -3.51 -17.75 -24.39
CA ALA A 545 -2.69 -18.87 -23.94
C ALA A 545 -3.14 -19.36 -22.56
N LEU A 546 -3.02 -20.65 -22.29
CA LEU A 546 -3.18 -21.31 -21.00
C LEU A 546 -1.99 -22.22 -20.72
N GLY A 547 -1.70 -22.40 -19.44
CA GLY A 547 -0.57 -23.16 -18.92
C GLY A 547 0.35 -22.29 -18.09
N GLY A 548 0.99 -22.88 -17.08
CA GLY A 548 1.91 -22.22 -16.18
C GLY A 548 1.37 -22.04 -14.76
N PRO A 549 2.15 -21.47 -13.87
CA PRO A 549 1.85 -21.32 -12.46
C PRO A 549 0.50 -20.63 -12.22
N LEU A 550 -0.33 -21.23 -11.37
CA LEU A 550 -1.67 -20.72 -11.00
C LEU A 550 -2.63 -20.49 -12.19
N ARG A 551 -2.26 -21.01 -13.37
CA ARG A 551 -3.03 -20.92 -14.63
C ARG A 551 -2.96 -22.23 -15.41
N LEU A 552 -3.34 -23.34 -14.81
CA LEU A 552 -3.11 -24.76 -15.11
C LEU A 552 -1.68 -25.18 -14.69
N SER A 553 -1.44 -25.13 -13.39
CA SER A 553 -0.12 -25.24 -12.75
C SER A 553 0.68 -26.50 -13.07
N GLY A 554 0.05 -27.57 -13.52
CA GLY A 554 0.74 -28.81 -13.92
C GLY A 554 1.34 -28.78 -15.32
N PHE A 555 1.02 -27.75 -16.12
CA PHE A 555 1.43 -27.63 -17.52
C PHE A 555 2.49 -26.54 -17.66
N ARG A 556 3.27 -26.58 -18.78
CA ARG A 556 4.29 -25.58 -19.08
C ARG A 556 3.68 -24.19 -19.35
N LEU A 557 4.47 -23.18 -19.18
CA LEU A 557 4.05 -21.79 -19.44
C LEU A 557 3.57 -21.64 -20.89
N ASN A 558 2.33 -21.12 -21.06
CA ASN A 558 1.69 -20.89 -22.36
C ASN A 558 1.64 -22.13 -23.28
N GLN A 559 1.60 -23.33 -22.73
CA GLN A 559 1.60 -24.58 -23.50
C GLN A 559 0.44 -24.69 -24.50
N PHE A 560 -0.70 -24.13 -24.16
CA PHE A 560 -1.89 -24.18 -25.01
C PHE A 560 -2.23 -22.78 -25.53
N SER A 561 -2.41 -22.65 -26.84
CA SER A 561 -2.85 -21.40 -27.46
C SER A 561 -4.08 -21.59 -28.34
N GLY A 562 -4.98 -20.61 -28.35
CA GLY A 562 -6.21 -20.68 -29.14
C GLY A 562 -6.98 -19.35 -29.17
N ARG A 563 -8.01 -19.31 -30.03
CA ARG A 563 -8.84 -18.10 -30.22
C ARG A 563 -9.99 -17.97 -29.24
N ASP A 564 -10.31 -19.07 -28.53
CA ASP A 564 -11.31 -19.05 -27.47
C ASP A 564 -10.77 -19.82 -26.26
N TYR A 565 -10.98 -19.30 -25.05
CA TYR A 565 -10.67 -20.02 -23.83
C TYR A 565 -11.65 -19.71 -22.71
N VAL A 566 -11.74 -20.62 -21.76
CA VAL A 566 -12.34 -20.43 -20.45
C VAL A 566 -11.42 -21.02 -19.40
N PHE A 567 -11.33 -20.36 -18.25
CA PHE A 567 -10.50 -20.79 -17.14
C PHE A 567 -11.17 -20.46 -15.81
N GLY A 568 -11.07 -21.36 -14.85
CA GLY A 568 -11.51 -21.17 -13.48
C GLY A 568 -10.47 -21.67 -12.49
N ARG A 569 -10.27 -20.94 -11.40
CA ARG A 569 -9.39 -21.33 -10.29
C ARG A 569 -10.10 -21.09 -8.96
N LEU A 570 -10.10 -22.12 -8.11
CA LEU A 570 -10.35 -22.03 -6.69
C LEU A 570 -9.01 -22.15 -5.97
N MET A 571 -8.62 -21.15 -5.22
CA MET A 571 -7.40 -21.18 -4.41
C MET A 571 -7.76 -20.99 -2.94
N TYR A 572 -7.23 -21.83 -2.08
CA TYR A 572 -7.29 -21.71 -0.63
C TYR A 572 -5.89 -21.45 -0.11
N TYR A 573 -5.75 -20.50 0.79
CA TYR A 573 -4.49 -20.26 1.49
C TYR A 573 -4.72 -19.79 2.92
N ASP A 574 -3.76 -20.12 3.74
CA ASP A 574 -3.70 -19.80 5.15
C ASP A 574 -2.46 -18.96 5.45
N ARG A 575 -2.59 -17.90 6.23
CA ARG A 575 -1.46 -17.09 6.69
C ARG A 575 -0.79 -17.81 7.86
N ILE A 576 0.26 -18.57 7.56
CA ILE A 576 1.01 -19.40 8.52
C ILE A 576 1.99 -18.61 9.37
N LEU A 577 2.46 -17.46 8.88
CA LEU A 577 3.38 -16.58 9.61
C LEU A 577 3.05 -15.11 9.29
N PRO A 578 2.56 -14.33 10.26
CA PRO A 578 2.45 -12.90 10.09
C PRO A 578 3.86 -12.27 10.09
N LEU A 579 4.10 -11.32 9.21
CA LEU A 579 5.31 -10.49 9.21
C LEU A 579 5.03 -9.15 9.89
N PRO A 580 6.04 -8.50 10.51
CA PRO A 580 5.91 -7.11 10.88
C PRO A 580 5.44 -6.28 9.67
N PRO A 581 4.53 -5.30 9.84
CA PRO A 581 3.94 -4.54 8.72
C PRO A 581 4.97 -3.92 7.78
N ILE A 582 6.13 -3.51 8.33
CA ILE A 582 7.27 -2.97 7.58
C ILE A 582 7.95 -3.99 6.64
N LEU A 583 7.78 -5.29 6.88
CA LEU A 583 8.37 -6.37 6.09
C LEU A 583 7.37 -7.01 5.12
N GLY A 584 6.07 -6.72 5.26
CA GLY A 584 5.02 -7.24 4.39
C GLY A 584 3.83 -7.83 5.13
N ALA A 585 2.92 -8.46 4.39
CA ALA A 585 1.67 -8.99 4.95
C ALA A 585 1.83 -10.37 5.62
N GLY A 586 2.81 -11.17 5.20
CA GLY A 586 3.02 -12.50 5.81
C GLY A 586 3.52 -13.57 4.85
N VAL A 587 3.67 -14.76 5.42
CA VAL A 587 3.94 -16.01 4.69
C VAL A 587 2.67 -16.86 4.68
N PHE A 588 2.38 -17.42 3.54
CA PHE A 588 1.16 -18.18 3.26
C PHE A 588 1.49 -19.59 2.80
N ALA A 589 0.65 -20.56 3.14
CA ALA A 589 0.64 -21.88 2.54
C ALA A 589 -0.73 -22.11 1.93
N GLY A 590 -0.78 -22.76 0.77
CA GLY A 590 -2.05 -22.93 0.09
C GLY A 590 -2.05 -24.00 -0.97
N ALA A 591 -3.25 -24.20 -1.53
CA ALA A 591 -3.51 -25.10 -2.63
C ALA A 591 -4.45 -24.46 -3.64
N SER A 592 -4.37 -24.88 -4.90
CA SER A 592 -5.32 -24.52 -5.95
C SER A 592 -5.96 -25.74 -6.60
N ALA A 593 -7.19 -25.55 -7.07
CA ALA A 593 -7.86 -26.42 -8.04
C ALA A 593 -8.21 -25.56 -9.26
N GLU A 594 -7.83 -26.03 -10.43
CA GLU A 594 -7.86 -25.26 -11.67
C GLU A 594 -8.53 -26.07 -12.78
N VAL A 595 -9.30 -25.39 -13.60
CA VAL A 595 -9.96 -25.98 -14.76
C VAL A 595 -9.86 -25.02 -15.94
N GLY A 596 -9.51 -25.54 -17.11
CA GLY A 596 -9.39 -24.74 -18.32
C GLY A 596 -9.82 -25.49 -19.55
N ASN A 597 -10.25 -24.76 -20.57
CA ASN A 597 -10.51 -25.29 -21.90
C ASN A 597 -10.08 -24.25 -22.93
N ILE A 598 -9.41 -24.70 -23.97
CA ILE A 598 -8.98 -23.84 -25.07
C ILE A 598 -9.43 -24.44 -26.40
N ARG A 599 -9.96 -23.59 -27.29
CA ARG A 599 -10.55 -24.02 -28.57
C ARG A 599 -9.96 -23.20 -29.70
N ASN A 600 -10.24 -23.65 -30.92
CA ASN A 600 -9.80 -23.00 -32.15
C ASN A 600 -8.29 -22.71 -32.07
N ARG A 601 -7.51 -23.76 -31.87
CA ARG A 601 -6.07 -23.71 -31.66
C ARG A 601 -5.37 -23.10 -32.86
N ALA A 602 -4.35 -22.28 -32.61
CA ALA A 602 -3.55 -21.64 -33.64
C ALA A 602 -2.67 -22.63 -34.42
N ASP A 603 -2.29 -23.76 -33.80
CA ASP A 603 -1.51 -24.84 -34.40
C ASP A 603 -2.35 -25.82 -35.26
N GLY A 604 -3.67 -25.60 -35.34
CA GLY A 604 -4.60 -26.42 -36.08
C GLY A 604 -4.88 -27.81 -35.45
N LEU A 605 -4.31 -28.09 -34.28
CA LEU A 605 -4.59 -29.34 -33.56
C LEU A 605 -5.99 -29.31 -32.93
N PRO A 606 -6.59 -30.50 -32.69
CA PRO A 606 -7.85 -30.57 -31.96
C PRO A 606 -7.73 -29.94 -30.56
N SER A 607 -8.86 -29.45 -30.06
CA SER A 607 -8.92 -28.98 -28.66
C SER A 607 -8.52 -30.13 -27.72
N PRO A 608 -7.68 -29.88 -26.69
CA PRO A 608 -7.30 -30.89 -25.72
C PRO A 608 -8.48 -31.33 -24.82
N GLY A 609 -9.66 -30.72 -25.01
CA GLY A 609 -10.79 -30.91 -24.12
C GLY A 609 -10.68 -30.09 -22.85
N THR A 610 -11.37 -30.51 -21.79
CA THR A 610 -11.28 -29.88 -20.49
C THR A 610 -10.05 -30.38 -19.75
N LEU A 611 -9.17 -29.44 -19.40
CA LEU A 611 -7.95 -29.69 -18.64
C LEU A 611 -8.21 -29.38 -17.16
N TYR A 612 -7.77 -30.26 -16.29
CA TYR A 612 -7.79 -30.05 -14.84
C TYR A 612 -6.36 -29.97 -14.31
N SER A 613 -6.15 -29.12 -13.39
CA SER A 613 -4.86 -28.94 -12.71
C SER A 613 -5.09 -28.57 -11.26
N GLY A 614 -4.04 -28.66 -10.46
CA GLY A 614 -4.01 -28.21 -9.09
C GLY A 614 -2.59 -27.98 -8.65
N SER A 615 -2.41 -27.21 -7.61
CA SER A 615 -1.09 -26.97 -7.05
C SER A 615 -1.08 -26.92 -5.53
N LEU A 616 0.10 -27.17 -4.97
CA LEU A 616 0.45 -26.89 -3.59
C LEU A 616 1.56 -25.85 -3.59
N PHE A 617 1.46 -24.83 -2.75
CA PHE A 617 2.45 -23.75 -2.72
C PHE A 617 2.69 -23.20 -1.32
N ILE A 618 3.88 -22.66 -1.14
CA ILE A 618 4.22 -21.70 -0.09
C ILE A 618 4.49 -20.37 -0.77
N GLY A 619 4.02 -19.30 -0.18
CA GLY A 619 4.24 -17.98 -0.73
C GLY A 619 4.46 -16.93 0.33
N ALA A 620 4.92 -15.77 -0.10
CA ALA A 620 5.15 -14.62 0.75
C ALA A 620 4.65 -13.36 0.06
N ASN A 621 4.06 -12.46 0.83
CA ASN A 621 3.81 -11.10 0.41
C ASN A 621 4.69 -10.19 1.27
N SER A 622 5.80 -9.74 0.68
CA SER A 622 6.84 -8.98 1.36
C SER A 622 7.07 -7.62 0.68
N VAL A 623 7.93 -6.79 1.26
CA VAL A 623 8.36 -5.52 0.64
C VAL A 623 9.08 -5.72 -0.70
N ALA A 624 9.61 -6.92 -0.95
CA ALA A 624 10.17 -7.31 -2.25
C ALA A 624 9.09 -7.80 -3.24
N GLY A 625 7.81 -7.74 -2.85
CA GLY A 625 6.68 -8.18 -3.64
C GLY A 625 6.18 -9.58 -3.31
N PRO A 626 5.18 -10.08 -4.09
CA PRO A 626 4.63 -11.41 -3.93
C PRO A 626 5.58 -12.47 -4.50
N ALA A 627 5.71 -13.57 -3.78
CA ALA A 627 6.48 -14.74 -4.20
C ALA A 627 5.65 -16.01 -4.01
N TYR A 628 5.83 -17.00 -4.92
CA TYR A 628 5.23 -18.31 -4.85
C TYR A 628 6.27 -19.37 -5.21
N LEU A 629 6.38 -20.38 -4.39
CA LEU A 629 7.13 -21.61 -4.66
C LEU A 629 6.17 -22.78 -4.55
N GLY A 630 5.99 -23.54 -5.61
CA GLY A 630 4.99 -24.60 -5.60
C GLY A 630 5.27 -25.73 -6.56
N VAL A 631 4.38 -26.72 -6.47
CA VAL A 631 4.32 -27.87 -7.38
C VAL A 631 2.91 -27.99 -7.94
N GLY A 632 2.81 -28.21 -9.24
CA GLY A 632 1.57 -28.36 -9.98
C GLY A 632 1.41 -29.75 -10.55
N PHE A 633 0.16 -30.22 -10.61
CA PHE A 633 -0.24 -31.52 -11.15
C PHE A 633 -1.38 -31.27 -12.15
N GLY A 634 -1.40 -31.99 -13.25
CA GLY A 634 -2.41 -31.83 -14.28
C GLY A 634 -2.90 -33.15 -14.91
N THR A 635 -3.97 -33.04 -15.67
CA THR A 635 -4.49 -34.15 -16.48
C THR A 635 -3.41 -34.76 -17.38
N GLY A 636 -3.45 -36.08 -17.60
CA GLY A 636 -2.45 -36.77 -18.40
C GLY A 636 -1.13 -37.06 -17.68
N GLY A 637 -1.05 -36.79 -16.36
CA GLY A 637 0.18 -36.95 -15.58
C GLY A 637 1.14 -35.76 -15.69
N ALA A 638 0.66 -34.63 -16.17
CA ALA A 638 1.42 -33.40 -16.23
C ALA A 638 1.88 -32.99 -14.82
N PHE A 639 3.16 -32.57 -14.70
CA PHE A 639 3.77 -32.14 -13.45
C PHE A 639 4.73 -31.00 -13.71
N SER A 640 4.71 -30.01 -12.85
CA SER A 640 5.63 -28.88 -12.86
C SER A 640 5.97 -28.46 -11.44
N ALA A 641 7.21 -28.09 -11.19
CA ALA A 641 7.58 -27.30 -10.03
C ALA A 641 7.77 -25.86 -10.51
N TYR A 642 7.42 -24.87 -9.71
CA TYR A 642 7.52 -23.48 -10.14
C TYR A 642 7.99 -22.54 -9.04
N LEU A 643 8.70 -21.50 -9.47
CA LEU A 643 9.00 -20.30 -8.69
C LEU A 643 8.45 -19.10 -9.45
N LEU A 644 7.65 -18.28 -8.76
CA LEU A 644 7.13 -17.04 -9.28
C LEU A 644 7.47 -15.91 -8.31
N LEU A 645 8.05 -14.84 -8.81
CA LEU A 645 8.25 -13.59 -8.10
C LEU A 645 7.60 -12.48 -8.93
N GLY A 646 6.62 -11.80 -8.37
CA GLY A 646 5.80 -10.83 -9.08
C GLY A 646 4.42 -11.36 -9.43
N ALA A 647 3.84 -10.78 -10.49
CA ALA A 647 2.51 -11.11 -10.97
C ALA A 647 2.41 -12.54 -11.52
N PRO A 648 1.48 -13.40 -11.03
CA PRO A 648 1.16 -14.67 -11.67
C PRO A 648 0.34 -14.49 -12.95
#